data_d06674e9c305dc918ac99890155bbaba
#
_entry.id   d06674e9c305dc918ac99890155bbaba
#
_cell.length_a   1.000
_cell.length_b   1.000
_cell.length_c   1.000
_cell.angle_alpha   90.00
_cell.angle_beta   90.00
_cell.angle_gamma   90.00
#
_symmetry.space_group_name_H-M   'P 1'
#
loop_
_entity.id
_entity.type
_entity.pdbx_description
1 polymer ?
#
loop_
_entity_poly.entity_id
_entity_poly.type
_entity_poly.pdbx_seq_one_letter_code
_entity_poly.pdbx_strand_id
1 'polypeptide(L)'
;MARTQEHTPRRQTPGWAPWLCWGGLITGLALMLVYSLAPPMDKPGRRAEVRLQFASGQDLPTLRSVLDIIGGNGSDRIELFKDGLLLDWLMFIPGYTLALAAVFGFGALFLYRRASRSWALRALALTSVPLVVDCAENLFLRLGLDRLDSDPEWAFTWAAYCAQVKWTVVVPLIAAALWMGAILAFRWILRPGAEVHGPQPPHPRAVVRSAHRLADGSESWSDDPDVIAPPAAPDATTPLADWTAPYTPPVPNREEQPVLKDTAKARWHTRALQLPGREPAEVGICASGGGIRSASVVLGALQALRDAGVVRTARYLVSVSGGGFTAGAFQLALTPEQPKDENGKPFVRADLATPEDVFAPGSPEEDHVRRHAKYLADSPREKLLAAGTVLRGMVVSLGMLALMFTVAGMYLHAFYSYLPLTDLDALRHPDDQVSHLELYAHVRNPILALLALAGGVTLVASLVRAFSGQARPAWVRSTIKAIVALALAVAAYTVIIPAVIWFFAWLSETQTLLPKGGRGVSLLAALTAAATWLGALYTAAHKSVKKLKPDGDTASMFSKSNKSITVQSSTGWLKAIVCWLVLLLLGFFGLALLSWVAVYAGDWDWRWKVGLPVALLVLPFLIDQTTFSLHPFYRQRLAGAFAVRRAVLNDGSVGGLPYDYNAEPTNLSTHARKVDRFPQVIFAASAAVSLRNRTAPGRPAVPFTFASDYVGGPDTGWVRTSTMEATARPLIRRDITVQSAVAVSGAAFASAMGTQTMFFERLLALSNLRLGTWVPNPAYLAELAKYGPDWTMPRLPRMRRLRYQLQELVGRYSDTSPMLLCTDGGHFDNLGLVEMLRLRCRTIYIIDSSGDTPPLATTLAQAVTLAYEDLGVVIEFPKDEVLKLVPGSAVPLGPAEAMAALNARFSASCVVTGTIRYPEPVLFAPGTPPSDEGTIIFAKANLTSDMSYELLSYALKEKAFPRQATFDQWFDHAQFDAYRALGHYLGTAAGKAGGKGEAD
;
A
#
# COMPACT_ATOMS: atom_id res chain seq x y z
N MET A 1 4.69 30.42 -22.75
CA MET A 1 4.48 29.50 -23.91
C MET A 1 4.19 28.09 -23.40
N ALA A 2 2.97 27.81 -23.02
CA ALA A 2 2.51 26.49 -22.71
C ALA A 2 2.09 25.83 -24.04
N ARG A 3 2.83 24.80 -24.47
CA ARG A 3 2.45 23.98 -25.61
C ARG A 3 1.13 23.28 -25.29
N THR A 4 0.11 23.59 -26.03
CA THR A 4 -1.10 22.78 -26.18
C THR A 4 -0.69 21.34 -26.39
N GLN A 5 -0.98 20.46 -25.44
CA GLN A 5 -0.96 19.03 -25.69
C GLN A 5 -2.24 18.72 -26.46
N GLU A 6 -2.12 18.67 -27.79
CA GLU A 6 -3.11 18.05 -28.62
C GLU A 6 -3.41 16.64 -28.11
N HIS A 7 -4.67 16.36 -27.90
CA HIS A 7 -5.18 15.02 -27.63
C HIS A 7 -4.84 14.12 -28.82
N THR A 8 -3.67 13.49 -28.78
CA THR A 8 -3.40 12.40 -29.71
C THR A 8 -4.31 11.24 -29.32
N PRO A 9 -5.17 10.78 -30.25
CA PRO A 9 -6.04 9.63 -29.97
C PRO A 9 -5.18 8.45 -29.50
N ARG A 10 -5.67 7.69 -28.54
CA ARG A 10 -5.08 6.41 -28.11
C ARG A 10 -4.74 5.61 -29.36
N ARG A 11 -3.48 5.51 -29.75
CA ARG A 11 -3.07 4.56 -30.78
C ARG A 11 -3.35 3.18 -30.22
N GLN A 12 -4.41 2.56 -30.69
CA GLN A 12 -4.70 1.17 -30.41
C GLN A 12 -3.52 0.34 -30.90
N THR A 13 -2.71 -0.16 -29.97
CA THR A 13 -1.73 -1.18 -30.32
C THR A 13 -2.52 -2.42 -30.75
N PRO A 14 -2.17 -3.06 -31.87
CA PRO A 14 -2.87 -4.26 -32.31
C PRO A 14 -2.91 -5.28 -31.16
N GLY A 15 -4.07 -5.85 -30.89
CA GLY A 15 -4.28 -6.77 -29.76
C GLY A 15 -3.38 -8.02 -29.80
N TRP A 16 -2.84 -8.37 -30.95
CA TRP A 16 -1.92 -9.48 -31.14
C TRP A 16 -0.45 -9.15 -30.76
N ALA A 17 -0.04 -7.87 -30.76
CA ALA A 17 1.36 -7.49 -30.54
C ALA A 17 1.94 -7.93 -29.19
N PRO A 18 1.23 -7.81 -28.04
CA PRO A 18 1.71 -8.38 -26.78
C PRO A 18 1.86 -9.90 -26.82
N TRP A 19 0.99 -10.60 -27.52
CA TRP A 19 1.05 -12.06 -27.66
C TRP A 19 2.25 -12.52 -28.47
N LEU A 20 2.67 -11.76 -29.48
CA LEU A 20 3.92 -12.03 -30.21
C LEU A 20 5.14 -11.89 -29.29
N CYS A 21 5.18 -10.87 -28.44
CA CYS A 21 6.28 -10.72 -27.48
C CYS A 21 6.29 -11.88 -26.46
N TRP A 22 5.14 -12.31 -25.94
CA TRP A 22 5.04 -13.48 -25.08
C TRP A 22 5.47 -14.77 -25.79
N GLY A 23 4.98 -14.98 -27.03
CA GLY A 23 5.37 -16.11 -27.85
C GLY A 23 6.88 -16.15 -28.09
N GLY A 24 7.48 -15.02 -28.50
CA GLY A 24 8.92 -14.91 -28.71
C GLY A 24 9.75 -15.16 -27.43
N LEU A 25 9.30 -14.64 -26.29
CA LEU A 25 9.96 -14.87 -25.01
C LEU A 25 9.90 -16.34 -24.57
N ILE A 26 8.72 -16.95 -24.64
CA ILE A 26 8.53 -18.36 -24.26
C ILE A 26 9.29 -19.29 -25.19
N THR A 27 9.20 -19.08 -26.50
CA THR A 27 9.93 -19.88 -27.49
C THR A 27 11.43 -19.71 -27.34
N GLY A 28 11.91 -18.47 -27.15
CA GLY A 28 13.33 -18.21 -26.96
C GLY A 28 13.88 -18.89 -25.71
N LEU A 29 13.18 -18.77 -24.58
CA LEU A 29 13.59 -19.45 -23.33
C LEU A 29 13.49 -20.97 -23.46
N ALA A 30 12.49 -21.52 -24.15
CA ALA A 30 12.35 -22.95 -24.38
C ALA A 30 13.49 -23.50 -25.23
N LEU A 31 13.89 -22.82 -26.31
CA LEU A 31 15.02 -23.21 -27.15
C LEU A 31 16.35 -23.19 -26.35
N MET A 32 16.58 -22.14 -25.55
CA MET A 32 17.75 -22.09 -24.67
C MET A 32 17.73 -23.19 -23.61
N LEU A 33 16.57 -23.52 -23.06
CA LEU A 33 16.41 -24.60 -22.10
C LEU A 33 16.71 -25.97 -22.73
N VAL A 34 16.15 -26.25 -23.92
CA VAL A 34 16.42 -27.51 -24.65
C VAL A 34 17.91 -27.66 -24.94
N TYR A 35 18.56 -26.60 -25.43
CA TYR A 35 20.00 -26.58 -25.64
C TYR A 35 20.80 -26.86 -24.35
N SER A 36 20.35 -26.29 -23.22
CA SER A 36 21.02 -26.49 -21.93
C SER A 36 20.83 -27.88 -21.32
N LEU A 37 19.71 -28.54 -21.66
CA LEU A 37 19.40 -29.90 -21.17
C LEU A 37 20.11 -31.02 -21.97
N ALA A 38 20.43 -30.75 -23.21
CA ALA A 38 21.15 -31.67 -24.10
C ALA A 38 22.52 -31.10 -24.49
N PRO A 39 23.44 -30.93 -23.57
CA PRO A 39 24.72 -30.35 -23.89
C PRO A 39 25.55 -31.34 -24.73
N PRO A 40 26.05 -30.89 -25.85
CA PRO A 40 26.85 -31.74 -26.70
C PRO A 40 28.23 -32.09 -26.13
N MET A 41 28.67 -31.35 -25.08
CA MET A 41 30.00 -31.55 -24.48
C MET A 41 30.01 -31.55 -22.95
N ASP A 42 31.02 -32.18 -22.36
CA ASP A 42 31.28 -32.17 -20.92
C ASP A 42 31.75 -30.76 -20.44
N LYS A 43 31.84 -30.54 -19.12
CA LYS A 43 32.27 -29.25 -18.54
C LYS A 43 33.62 -28.75 -19.00
N PRO A 44 34.70 -29.59 -19.10
CA PRO A 44 35.98 -29.19 -19.67
C PRO A 44 35.90 -28.73 -21.11
N GLY A 45 35.12 -29.44 -21.96
CA GLY A 45 34.95 -29.08 -23.36
C GLY A 45 34.28 -27.71 -23.55
N ARG A 46 33.27 -27.35 -22.75
CA ARG A 46 32.65 -26.02 -22.81
C ARG A 46 33.60 -24.88 -22.38
N ARG A 47 34.47 -25.12 -21.40
CA ARG A 47 35.50 -24.13 -21.02
C ARG A 47 36.53 -23.96 -22.15
N ALA A 48 36.86 -25.02 -22.83
CA ALA A 48 37.75 -24.98 -24.00
C ALA A 48 37.09 -24.25 -25.18
N GLU A 49 35.77 -24.44 -25.43
CA GLU A 49 35.00 -23.70 -26.42
C GLU A 49 35.08 -22.20 -26.21
N VAL A 50 34.84 -21.72 -24.96
CA VAL A 50 34.93 -20.29 -24.64
C VAL A 50 36.36 -19.75 -24.84
N ARG A 51 37.40 -20.51 -24.51
CA ARG A 51 38.77 -20.13 -24.78
C ARG A 51 39.06 -20.07 -26.27
N LEU A 52 38.54 -20.99 -27.08
CA LEU A 52 38.67 -21.00 -28.52
C LEU A 52 38.08 -19.76 -29.18
N GLN A 53 36.95 -19.27 -28.67
CA GLN A 53 36.28 -18.04 -29.17
C GLN A 53 37.18 -16.79 -29.04
N PHE A 54 38.15 -16.80 -28.14
CA PHE A 54 39.07 -15.67 -27.90
C PHE A 54 40.52 -15.95 -28.29
N ALA A 55 40.81 -17.15 -28.77
CA ALA A 55 42.15 -17.51 -29.26
C ALA A 55 42.44 -16.83 -30.60
N SER A 56 43.41 -15.95 -30.63
CA SER A 56 43.90 -15.37 -31.88
C SER A 56 44.82 -16.35 -32.61
N GLY A 57 44.81 -16.39 -33.95
CA GLY A 57 45.68 -17.25 -34.75
C GLY A 57 47.17 -16.96 -34.60
N GLN A 58 47.57 -15.91 -33.89
CA GLN A 58 48.96 -15.57 -33.55
C GLN A 58 49.45 -16.27 -32.27
N ASP A 59 48.56 -16.92 -31.48
CA ASP A 59 48.92 -17.65 -30.28
C ASP A 59 48.69 -19.16 -30.47
N LEU A 60 49.47 -19.71 -31.40
CA LEU A 60 49.51 -21.14 -31.76
C LEU A 60 49.61 -22.10 -30.58
N PRO A 61 50.47 -21.85 -29.55
CA PRO A 61 50.56 -22.75 -28.41
C PRO A 61 49.24 -22.84 -27.61
N THR A 62 48.56 -21.70 -27.40
CA THR A 62 47.30 -21.65 -26.68
C THR A 62 46.18 -22.33 -27.50
N LEU A 63 46.15 -22.08 -28.80
CA LEU A 63 45.21 -22.73 -29.71
C LEU A 63 45.36 -24.25 -29.69
N ARG A 64 46.63 -24.78 -29.82
CA ARG A 64 46.89 -26.21 -29.75
C ARG A 64 46.47 -26.80 -28.39
N SER A 65 46.80 -26.14 -27.30
CA SER A 65 46.40 -26.61 -25.96
C SER A 65 44.88 -26.68 -25.77
N VAL A 66 44.15 -25.76 -26.37
CA VAL A 66 42.68 -25.78 -26.36
C VAL A 66 42.12 -26.89 -27.26
N LEU A 67 42.70 -27.08 -28.44
CA LEU A 67 42.35 -28.16 -29.37
C LEU A 67 42.69 -29.53 -28.78
N ASP A 68 43.81 -29.68 -28.06
CA ASP A 68 44.14 -30.90 -27.33
C ASP A 68 43.13 -31.24 -26.23
N ILE A 69 42.60 -30.23 -25.53
CA ILE A 69 41.53 -30.42 -24.55
C ILE A 69 40.24 -30.86 -25.25
N ILE A 70 39.92 -30.29 -26.42
CA ILE A 70 38.73 -30.63 -27.21
C ILE A 70 38.92 -31.98 -27.88
N GLY A 71 40.09 -32.22 -28.48
CA GLY A 71 40.38 -33.41 -29.28
C GLY A 71 40.88 -34.64 -28.52
N GLY A 72 41.22 -34.49 -27.21
CA GLY A 72 41.90 -35.52 -26.38
C GLY A 72 41.43 -36.95 -26.60
N ASN A 73 42.27 -37.78 -27.20
CA ASN A 73 42.10 -39.20 -27.53
C ASN A 73 41.11 -39.58 -28.66
N GLY A 74 40.82 -38.73 -29.63
CA GLY A 74 40.15 -39.19 -30.84
C GLY A 74 39.32 -38.17 -31.62
N SER A 75 39.14 -38.45 -32.90
CA SER A 75 38.30 -37.71 -33.86
C SER A 75 36.85 -37.46 -33.38
N ASP A 76 36.39 -38.33 -32.52
CA ASP A 76 35.00 -38.31 -32.01
C ASP A 76 34.65 -37.04 -31.20
N ARG A 77 35.60 -36.42 -30.50
CA ARG A 77 35.34 -35.16 -29.76
C ARG A 77 35.24 -33.93 -30.66
N ILE A 78 36.00 -33.89 -31.75
CA ILE A 78 35.95 -32.82 -32.74
C ILE A 78 34.58 -32.88 -33.47
N GLU A 79 34.11 -34.08 -33.79
CA GLU A 79 32.79 -34.31 -34.37
C GLU A 79 31.68 -33.88 -33.41
N LEU A 80 31.77 -34.23 -32.11
CA LEU A 80 30.85 -33.78 -31.07
C LEU A 80 30.83 -32.25 -30.92
N PHE A 81 32.03 -31.60 -31.11
CA PHE A 81 32.09 -30.15 -31.09
C PHE A 81 31.38 -29.50 -32.30
N LYS A 82 31.59 -30.08 -33.49
CA LYS A 82 30.88 -29.64 -34.73
C LYS A 82 29.38 -29.82 -34.61
N ASP A 83 28.93 -30.88 -33.99
CA ASP A 83 27.50 -31.11 -33.71
C ASP A 83 26.99 -30.08 -32.67
N GLY A 84 27.81 -29.72 -31.69
CA GLY A 84 27.54 -28.64 -30.74
C GLY A 84 27.34 -27.28 -31.41
N LEU A 85 28.21 -26.90 -32.36
CA LEU A 85 28.04 -25.68 -33.15
C LEU A 85 26.77 -25.68 -33.99
N LEU A 86 26.37 -26.86 -34.50
CA LEU A 86 25.11 -26.99 -35.24
C LEU A 86 23.89 -26.77 -34.31
N LEU A 87 23.90 -27.34 -33.12
CA LEU A 87 22.82 -27.15 -32.12
C LEU A 87 22.78 -25.70 -31.62
N ASP A 88 23.95 -25.07 -31.43
CA ASP A 88 24.04 -23.66 -31.09
C ASP A 88 23.39 -22.79 -32.17
N TRP A 89 23.63 -23.07 -33.41
CA TRP A 89 23.05 -22.39 -34.57
C TRP A 89 21.52 -22.54 -34.65
N LEU A 90 21.03 -23.75 -34.37
CA LEU A 90 19.61 -24.08 -34.51
C LEU A 90 18.78 -23.68 -33.28
N MET A 91 19.35 -23.65 -32.10
CA MET A 91 18.61 -23.50 -30.85
C MET A 91 19.06 -22.31 -30.01
N PHE A 92 20.36 -22.21 -29.68
CA PHE A 92 20.80 -21.20 -28.72
C PHE A 92 20.80 -19.80 -29.28
N ILE A 93 21.39 -19.61 -30.49
CA ILE A 93 21.44 -18.31 -31.18
C ILE A 93 20.02 -17.76 -31.46
N PRO A 94 19.09 -18.51 -32.06
CA PRO A 94 17.71 -18.06 -32.21
C PRO A 94 17.02 -17.85 -30.86
N GLY A 95 17.31 -18.71 -29.87
CA GLY A 95 16.71 -18.66 -28.53
C GLY A 95 16.97 -17.35 -27.82
N TYR A 96 18.23 -16.98 -27.63
CA TYR A 96 18.55 -15.74 -26.92
C TYR A 96 18.16 -14.48 -27.74
N THR A 97 18.27 -14.54 -29.07
CA THR A 97 17.86 -13.44 -29.95
C THR A 97 16.37 -13.16 -29.83
N LEU A 98 15.53 -14.20 -29.87
CA LEU A 98 14.09 -14.08 -29.67
C LEU A 98 13.74 -13.56 -28.27
N ALA A 99 14.43 -14.05 -27.25
CA ALA A 99 14.21 -13.58 -25.87
C ALA A 99 14.54 -12.09 -25.71
N LEU A 100 15.68 -11.64 -26.22
CA LEU A 100 16.09 -10.23 -26.23
C LEU A 100 15.10 -9.37 -27.04
N ALA A 101 14.75 -9.81 -28.25
CA ALA A 101 13.80 -9.11 -29.11
C ALA A 101 12.43 -8.97 -28.45
N ALA A 102 11.97 -10.01 -27.75
CA ALA A 102 10.71 -9.97 -27.00
C ALA A 102 10.74 -8.94 -25.87
N VAL A 103 11.83 -8.87 -25.07
CA VAL A 103 11.96 -7.90 -23.99
C VAL A 103 11.95 -6.46 -24.53
N PHE A 104 12.69 -6.18 -25.61
CA PHE A 104 12.67 -4.85 -26.22
C PHE A 104 11.34 -4.56 -26.94
N GLY A 105 10.70 -5.56 -27.50
CA GLY A 105 9.34 -5.46 -28.03
C GLY A 105 8.33 -5.07 -26.97
N PHE A 106 8.37 -5.70 -25.81
CA PHE A 106 7.57 -5.27 -24.64
C PHE A 106 7.90 -3.83 -24.24
N GLY A 107 9.17 -3.45 -24.19
CA GLY A 107 9.59 -2.08 -23.93
C GLY A 107 8.98 -1.09 -24.92
N ALA A 108 8.99 -1.41 -26.22
CA ALA A 108 8.40 -0.58 -27.26
C ALA A 108 6.87 -0.44 -27.15
N LEU A 109 6.19 -1.50 -26.70
CA LEU A 109 4.73 -1.51 -26.52
C LEU A 109 4.30 -0.77 -25.25
N PHE A 110 5.00 -0.99 -24.12
CA PHE A 110 4.56 -0.52 -22.80
C PHE A 110 5.20 0.78 -22.33
N LEU A 111 6.20 1.33 -23.01
CA LEU A 111 6.80 2.60 -22.65
C LEU A 111 6.06 3.78 -23.30
N TYR A 112 5.42 4.61 -22.50
CA TYR A 112 4.61 5.76 -22.94
C TYR A 112 5.45 6.95 -23.43
N ARG A 113 6.67 7.13 -22.92
CA ARG A 113 7.53 8.23 -23.34
C ARG A 113 8.12 7.97 -24.72
N ARG A 114 7.89 8.88 -25.69
CA ARG A 114 8.35 8.77 -27.07
C ARG A 114 9.86 8.47 -27.17
N ALA A 115 10.68 9.10 -26.32
CA ALA A 115 12.12 8.84 -26.28
C ALA A 115 12.46 7.42 -25.81
N SER A 116 11.80 6.92 -24.77
CA SER A 116 12.04 5.54 -24.24
C SER A 116 11.57 4.49 -25.22
N ARG A 117 10.47 4.74 -25.93
CA ARG A 117 9.95 3.87 -26.97
C ARG A 117 10.87 3.79 -28.17
N SER A 118 11.40 4.94 -28.65
CA SER A 118 12.34 4.95 -29.78
C SER A 118 13.66 4.25 -29.43
N TRP A 119 14.08 4.34 -28.16
CA TRP A 119 15.24 3.59 -27.69
C TRP A 119 14.99 2.09 -27.67
N ALA A 120 13.83 1.62 -27.18
CA ALA A 120 13.47 0.20 -27.21
C ALA A 120 13.41 -0.35 -28.64
N LEU A 121 12.88 0.41 -29.59
CA LEU A 121 12.86 0.04 -31.02
C LEU A 121 14.26 -0.05 -31.63
N ARG A 122 15.18 0.86 -31.27
CA ARG A 122 16.58 0.80 -31.72
C ARG A 122 17.30 -0.40 -31.11
N ALA A 123 17.09 -0.69 -29.82
CA ALA A 123 17.64 -1.87 -29.17
C ALA A 123 17.10 -3.16 -29.80
N LEU A 124 15.79 -3.18 -30.15
CA LEU A 124 15.19 -4.30 -30.89
C LEU A 124 15.88 -4.52 -32.25
N ALA A 125 16.13 -3.45 -33.01
CA ALA A 125 16.87 -3.57 -34.28
C ALA A 125 18.29 -4.05 -34.07
N LEU A 126 18.96 -3.63 -32.99
CA LEU A 126 20.33 -4.05 -32.67
C LEU A 126 20.45 -5.53 -32.30
N THR A 127 19.37 -6.22 -31.95
CA THR A 127 19.40 -7.67 -31.65
C THR A 127 19.71 -8.53 -32.89
N SER A 128 19.60 -7.99 -34.09
CA SER A 128 20.00 -8.67 -35.33
C SER A 128 21.52 -8.74 -35.52
N VAL A 129 22.27 -7.82 -34.90
CA VAL A 129 23.75 -7.79 -35.07
C VAL A 129 24.42 -9.00 -34.42
N PRO A 130 24.15 -9.34 -33.12
CA PRO A 130 24.69 -10.56 -32.56
C PRO A 130 24.28 -11.82 -33.33
N LEU A 131 23.04 -11.89 -33.81
CA LEU A 131 22.57 -13.01 -34.60
C LEU A 131 23.48 -13.29 -35.83
N VAL A 132 23.77 -12.23 -36.59
CA VAL A 132 24.57 -12.37 -37.79
C VAL A 132 26.03 -12.67 -37.46
N VAL A 133 26.59 -11.99 -36.46
CA VAL A 133 28.01 -12.14 -36.06
C VAL A 133 28.26 -13.49 -35.43
N ASP A 134 27.33 -14.01 -34.63
CA ASP A 134 27.42 -15.32 -33.98
C ASP A 134 27.35 -16.46 -35.02
N CYS A 135 26.44 -16.31 -35.98
CA CYS A 135 26.38 -17.24 -37.12
C CYS A 135 27.69 -17.23 -37.94
N ALA A 136 28.32 -16.09 -38.16
CA ALA A 136 29.60 -15.97 -38.83
C ALA A 136 30.75 -16.59 -38.02
N GLU A 137 30.74 -16.36 -36.71
CA GLU A 137 31.71 -16.97 -35.78
C GLU A 137 31.67 -18.48 -35.84
N ASN A 138 30.50 -19.10 -35.69
CA ASN A 138 30.29 -20.53 -35.75
C ASN A 138 30.68 -21.11 -37.12
N LEU A 139 30.46 -20.37 -38.21
CA LEU A 139 30.92 -20.75 -39.53
C LEU A 139 32.43 -20.78 -39.61
N PHE A 140 33.14 -19.74 -39.14
CA PHE A 140 34.59 -19.69 -39.14
C PHE A 140 35.20 -20.75 -38.21
N LEU A 141 34.63 -21.00 -37.04
CA LEU A 141 35.04 -22.10 -36.15
C LEU A 141 34.95 -23.45 -36.87
N ARG A 142 33.84 -23.73 -37.55
CA ARG A 142 33.63 -24.96 -38.31
C ARG A 142 34.62 -25.09 -39.46
N LEU A 143 34.81 -24.01 -40.23
CA LEU A 143 35.85 -24.00 -41.30
C LEU A 143 37.25 -24.21 -40.81
N GLY A 144 37.62 -23.66 -39.64
CA GLY A 144 38.89 -23.90 -38.98
C GLY A 144 39.06 -25.37 -38.54
N LEU A 145 38.02 -25.97 -37.99
CA LEU A 145 38.00 -27.37 -37.58
C LEU A 145 38.05 -28.36 -38.78
N ASP A 146 37.46 -27.99 -39.92
CA ASP A 146 37.49 -28.80 -41.14
C ASP A 146 38.85 -28.73 -41.86
N ARG A 147 39.72 -27.76 -41.49
CA ARG A 147 41.02 -27.53 -42.14
C ARG A 147 42.21 -27.69 -41.18
N LEU A 148 42.03 -28.40 -40.10
CA LEU A 148 43.04 -28.59 -39.05
C LEU A 148 44.39 -29.10 -39.61
N ASP A 149 44.37 -29.90 -40.67
CA ASP A 149 45.57 -30.49 -41.32
C ASP A 149 46.22 -29.58 -42.37
N SER A 150 45.56 -28.44 -42.76
CA SER A 150 46.12 -27.59 -43.83
C SER A 150 46.55 -26.20 -43.33
N ASP A 151 45.63 -25.28 -43.08
CA ASP A 151 45.91 -23.95 -42.59
C ASP A 151 44.64 -23.39 -41.86
N PRO A 152 44.50 -23.68 -40.56
CA PRO A 152 43.33 -23.28 -39.79
C PRO A 152 43.44 -21.84 -39.24
N GLU A 153 44.61 -21.21 -39.22
CA GLU A 153 44.87 -19.98 -38.45
C GLU A 153 44.00 -18.81 -38.87
N TRP A 154 43.77 -18.59 -40.18
CA TRP A 154 42.96 -17.51 -40.66
C TRP A 154 41.49 -17.64 -40.19
N ALA A 155 40.96 -18.86 -40.16
CA ALA A 155 39.57 -19.10 -39.78
C ALA A 155 39.36 -18.82 -38.29
N PHE A 156 40.24 -19.30 -37.42
CA PHE A 156 40.18 -19.01 -35.99
C PHE A 156 40.43 -17.55 -35.68
N THR A 157 41.27 -16.85 -36.45
CA THR A 157 41.46 -15.40 -36.32
C THR A 157 40.18 -14.64 -36.63
N TRP A 158 39.50 -15.00 -37.72
CA TRP A 158 38.20 -14.39 -38.04
C TRP A 158 37.12 -14.76 -37.03
N ALA A 159 37.07 -15.98 -36.52
CA ALA A 159 36.18 -16.37 -35.44
C ALA A 159 36.42 -15.52 -34.19
N ALA A 160 37.71 -15.30 -33.80
CA ALA A 160 38.04 -14.43 -32.66
C ALA A 160 37.62 -12.99 -32.86
N TYR A 161 37.74 -12.42 -34.09
CA TYR A 161 37.19 -11.07 -34.37
C TYR A 161 35.68 -11.04 -34.29
N CYS A 162 34.98 -12.04 -34.83
CA CYS A 162 33.54 -12.17 -34.68
C CYS A 162 33.13 -12.26 -33.20
N ALA A 163 33.83 -13.08 -32.40
CA ALA A 163 33.59 -13.17 -30.96
C ALA A 163 33.77 -11.84 -30.25
N GLN A 164 34.82 -11.07 -30.53
CA GLN A 164 35.02 -9.75 -29.93
C GLN A 164 33.93 -8.78 -30.29
N VAL A 165 33.49 -8.72 -31.55
CA VAL A 165 32.40 -7.87 -32.01
C VAL A 165 31.09 -8.33 -31.35
N LYS A 166 30.79 -9.63 -31.32
CA LYS A 166 29.65 -10.22 -30.67
C LYS A 166 29.55 -9.78 -29.23
N TRP A 167 30.59 -10.05 -28.44
CA TRP A 167 30.55 -9.73 -26.99
C TRP A 167 30.49 -8.25 -26.71
N THR A 168 31.12 -7.39 -27.54
CA THR A 168 30.97 -5.93 -27.42
C THR A 168 29.55 -5.45 -27.58
N VAL A 169 28.73 -6.16 -28.36
CA VAL A 169 27.30 -5.82 -28.58
C VAL A 169 26.38 -6.58 -27.64
N VAL A 170 26.61 -7.88 -27.43
CA VAL A 170 25.73 -8.76 -26.63
C VAL A 170 25.70 -8.34 -25.17
N VAL A 171 26.85 -8.05 -24.55
CA VAL A 171 26.90 -7.68 -23.11
C VAL A 171 26.09 -6.41 -22.84
N PRO A 172 26.22 -5.31 -23.57
CA PRO A 172 25.36 -4.15 -23.42
C PRO A 172 23.88 -4.43 -23.71
N LEU A 173 23.56 -5.27 -24.71
CA LEU A 173 22.18 -5.64 -25.02
C LEU A 173 21.54 -6.46 -23.90
N ILE A 174 22.25 -7.44 -23.33
CA ILE A 174 21.76 -8.20 -22.17
C ILE A 174 21.54 -7.26 -20.98
N ALA A 175 22.52 -6.41 -20.67
CA ALA A 175 22.38 -5.42 -19.60
C ALA A 175 21.19 -4.47 -19.83
N ALA A 176 21.02 -4.03 -21.07
CA ALA A 176 19.86 -3.21 -21.47
C ALA A 176 18.53 -3.97 -21.37
N ALA A 177 18.50 -5.25 -21.75
CA ALA A 177 17.31 -6.10 -21.64
C ALA A 177 16.96 -6.36 -20.18
N LEU A 178 17.93 -6.64 -19.33
CA LEU A 178 17.74 -6.81 -17.89
C LEU A 178 17.22 -5.51 -17.24
N TRP A 179 17.80 -4.37 -17.60
CA TRP A 179 17.32 -3.06 -17.17
C TRP A 179 15.91 -2.77 -17.67
N MET A 180 15.62 -3.07 -18.92
CA MET A 180 14.28 -2.97 -19.50
C MET A 180 13.29 -3.88 -18.78
N GLY A 181 13.66 -5.13 -18.53
CA GLY A 181 12.89 -6.09 -17.74
C GLY A 181 12.61 -5.57 -16.33
N ALA A 182 13.61 -5.01 -15.66
CA ALA A 182 13.45 -4.37 -14.35
C ALA A 182 12.49 -3.17 -14.41
N ILE A 183 12.61 -2.30 -15.42
CA ILE A 183 11.67 -1.19 -15.63
C ILE A 183 10.25 -1.69 -15.87
N LEU A 184 10.08 -2.72 -16.70
CA LEU A 184 8.76 -3.31 -17.00
C LEU A 184 8.17 -3.99 -15.76
N ALA A 185 8.97 -4.74 -15.01
CA ALA A 185 8.57 -5.36 -13.75
C ALA A 185 8.20 -4.29 -12.70
N PHE A 186 9.03 -3.26 -12.54
CA PHE A 186 8.76 -2.14 -11.65
C PHE A 186 7.48 -1.39 -12.05
N ARG A 187 7.26 -1.16 -13.34
CA ARG A 187 6.01 -0.58 -13.86
C ARG A 187 4.82 -1.51 -13.69
N TRP A 188 5.01 -2.81 -13.85
CA TRP A 188 3.95 -3.78 -13.60
C TRP A 188 3.56 -3.83 -12.13
N ILE A 189 4.52 -3.74 -11.22
CA ILE A 189 4.30 -3.66 -9.77
C ILE A 189 3.58 -2.35 -9.41
N LEU A 190 4.10 -1.24 -9.87
CA LEU A 190 3.58 0.07 -9.50
C LEU A 190 2.35 0.47 -10.32
N ARG A 191 2.18 -0.11 -11.55
CA ARG A 191 1.24 0.39 -12.55
C ARG A 191 0.96 1.88 -12.31
N PRO A 192 1.77 2.81 -12.82
CA PRO A 192 1.23 4.10 -13.13
C PRO A 192 0.13 3.77 -14.13
N GLY A 193 -1.12 3.83 -13.71
CA GLY A 193 -2.24 3.54 -14.57
C GLY A 193 -2.06 4.33 -15.85
N ALA A 194 -2.58 3.85 -16.97
CA ALA A 194 -2.89 4.73 -18.07
C ALA A 194 -3.44 6.00 -17.42
N GLU A 195 -2.81 7.14 -17.67
CA GLU A 195 -3.32 8.41 -17.18
C GLU A 195 -4.81 8.37 -17.48
N VAL A 196 -5.61 8.28 -16.42
CA VAL A 196 -7.06 8.39 -16.54
C VAL A 196 -7.22 9.77 -17.13
N HIS A 197 -7.52 9.86 -18.40
CA HIS A 197 -7.68 11.11 -19.12
C HIS A 197 -9.05 11.73 -18.83
N GLY A 198 -9.49 11.60 -17.55
CA GLY A 198 -10.49 12.50 -17.02
C GLY A 198 -9.81 13.82 -16.62
N PRO A 199 -10.47 14.95 -16.72
CA PRO A 199 -9.97 16.17 -16.11
C PRO A 199 -9.63 15.85 -14.65
N GLN A 200 -8.36 15.99 -14.29
CA GLN A 200 -7.95 15.79 -12.90
C GLN A 200 -8.76 16.77 -12.05
N PRO A 201 -9.39 16.32 -10.96
CA PRO A 201 -10.01 17.28 -10.06
C PRO A 201 -8.94 18.33 -9.73
N PRO A 202 -9.27 19.62 -9.79
CA PRO A 202 -8.28 20.66 -9.55
C PRO A 202 -7.69 20.41 -8.16
N HIS A 203 -6.38 20.46 -8.09
CA HIS A 203 -5.69 20.37 -6.80
C HIS A 203 -6.28 21.43 -5.88
N PRO A 204 -6.61 21.16 -4.62
CA PRO A 204 -7.16 22.17 -3.71
C PRO A 204 -6.32 23.47 -3.62
N ARG A 205 -5.04 23.39 -3.97
CA ARG A 205 -4.10 24.53 -4.03
C ARG A 205 -3.84 25.06 -5.45
N ALA A 206 -4.32 24.38 -6.47
CA ALA A 206 -4.19 24.81 -7.86
C ALA A 206 -5.55 25.25 -8.40
N VAL A 207 -6.13 26.24 -7.78
CA VAL A 207 -7.17 27.01 -8.45
C VAL A 207 -6.45 27.71 -9.60
N VAL A 208 -6.62 27.17 -10.80
CA VAL A 208 -6.13 27.84 -12.01
C VAL A 208 -6.94 29.12 -12.13
N ARG A 209 -6.32 30.21 -11.80
CA ARG A 209 -6.89 31.53 -12.05
C ARG A 209 -6.98 31.69 -13.56
N SER A 210 -8.17 31.66 -14.11
CA SER A 210 -8.44 32.08 -15.47
C SER A 210 -9.06 33.47 -15.43
N ALA A 211 -8.44 34.40 -16.13
CA ALA A 211 -8.92 35.78 -16.29
C ALA A 211 -9.78 35.84 -17.55
N HIS A 212 -10.94 36.46 -17.47
CA HIS A 212 -11.65 36.91 -18.65
C HIS A 212 -10.93 38.14 -19.24
N ARG A 213 -10.49 38.01 -20.49
CA ARG A 213 -10.02 39.12 -21.24
C ARG A 213 -11.22 39.84 -21.85
N LEU A 214 -11.48 41.05 -21.38
CA LEU A 214 -12.52 41.87 -21.94
C LEU A 214 -12.10 42.38 -23.34
N ALA A 215 -13.07 42.80 -24.16
CA ALA A 215 -12.84 43.30 -25.50
C ALA A 215 -11.91 44.54 -25.57
N ASP A 216 -11.74 45.24 -24.46
CA ASP A 216 -10.83 46.35 -24.28
C ASP A 216 -9.41 45.98 -23.84
N GLY A 217 -9.13 44.66 -23.71
CA GLY A 217 -7.83 44.14 -23.31
C GLY A 217 -7.57 44.14 -21.80
N SER A 218 -8.50 44.60 -20.99
CA SER A 218 -8.44 44.52 -19.51
C SER A 218 -8.82 43.10 -19.02
N GLU A 219 -8.30 42.68 -17.87
CA GLU A 219 -8.64 41.45 -17.20
C GLU A 219 -9.70 41.75 -16.14
N SER A 220 -10.90 41.15 -16.27
CA SER A 220 -11.90 41.16 -15.22
C SER A 220 -12.00 39.79 -14.53
N TRP A 221 -12.26 39.83 -13.24
CA TRP A 221 -12.43 38.68 -12.37
C TRP A 221 -13.90 38.62 -12.01
N SER A 222 -14.59 37.56 -12.43
CA SER A 222 -15.99 37.33 -12.09
C SER A 222 -16.13 36.48 -10.85
N ASP A 223 -16.93 36.92 -9.91
CA ASP A 223 -17.36 36.16 -8.72
C ASP A 223 -18.69 35.43 -8.98
N ASP A 224 -19.10 35.24 -10.24
CA ASP A 224 -20.37 34.65 -10.58
C ASP A 224 -20.39 33.14 -10.20
N PRO A 225 -21.13 32.75 -9.15
CA PRO A 225 -21.21 31.36 -8.71
C PRO A 225 -21.96 30.46 -9.69
N ASP A 226 -22.75 31.00 -10.62
CA ASP A 226 -23.61 30.22 -11.52
C ASP A 226 -22.81 29.53 -12.63
N VAL A 227 -21.57 29.92 -12.86
CA VAL A 227 -20.71 29.31 -13.91
C VAL A 227 -20.09 28.01 -13.47
N ILE A 228 -20.09 27.68 -12.16
CA ILE A 228 -19.55 26.43 -11.61
C ILE A 228 -20.63 25.67 -10.83
N ALA A 229 -21.88 25.83 -11.18
CA ALA A 229 -22.91 24.96 -10.65
C ALA A 229 -22.53 23.50 -11.00
N PRO A 230 -22.46 22.58 -10.02
CA PRO A 230 -22.32 21.18 -10.34
C PRO A 230 -23.44 20.79 -11.29
N PRO A 231 -23.22 19.91 -12.28
CA PRO A 231 -24.28 19.45 -13.12
C PRO A 231 -25.40 18.94 -12.21
N ALA A 232 -26.63 19.29 -12.52
CA ALA A 232 -27.80 18.82 -11.78
C ALA A 232 -27.63 17.33 -11.50
N ALA A 233 -27.90 16.93 -10.27
CA ALA A 233 -27.80 15.53 -9.90
C ALA A 233 -28.61 14.73 -10.94
N PRO A 234 -27.99 13.73 -11.59
CA PRO A 234 -28.70 12.96 -12.61
C PRO A 234 -29.96 12.37 -12.00
N ASP A 235 -31.04 12.41 -12.73
CA ASP A 235 -32.33 11.87 -12.32
C ASP A 235 -32.19 10.40 -11.88
N ALA A 236 -33.04 9.96 -10.95
CA ALA A 236 -33.07 8.57 -10.51
C ALA A 236 -33.31 7.55 -11.64
N THR A 237 -33.68 8.03 -12.80
CA THR A 237 -33.91 7.28 -14.05
C THR A 237 -32.63 7.13 -14.91
N THR A 238 -31.53 7.83 -14.55
CA THR A 238 -30.28 7.75 -15.33
C THR A 238 -29.66 6.35 -15.25
N PRO A 239 -29.23 5.75 -16.37
CA PRO A 239 -28.66 4.42 -16.36
C PRO A 239 -27.47 4.29 -15.39
N LEU A 240 -27.34 3.13 -14.77
CA LEU A 240 -26.32 2.84 -13.76
C LEU A 240 -24.88 3.15 -14.22
N ALA A 241 -24.63 3.12 -15.53
CA ALA A 241 -23.34 3.42 -16.13
C ALA A 241 -22.87 4.87 -15.88
N ASP A 242 -23.79 5.81 -15.86
CA ASP A 242 -23.44 7.23 -15.69
C ASP A 242 -23.10 7.59 -14.23
N TRP A 243 -23.52 6.75 -13.28
CA TRP A 243 -23.26 6.91 -11.86
C TRP A 243 -21.96 6.27 -11.36
N THR A 244 -21.36 5.45 -12.21
CA THR A 244 -20.06 4.82 -11.90
C THR A 244 -18.88 5.69 -12.31
N ALA A 245 -19.12 6.75 -13.09
CA ALA A 245 -18.07 7.71 -13.43
C ALA A 245 -17.69 8.54 -12.20
N PRO A 246 -16.40 8.72 -11.90
CA PRO A 246 -15.99 9.74 -10.95
C PRO A 246 -16.54 11.08 -11.46
N TYR A 247 -17.20 11.83 -10.57
CA TYR A 247 -17.62 13.16 -10.93
C TYR A 247 -16.41 13.97 -11.36
N THR A 248 -16.36 14.29 -12.62
CA THR A 248 -15.47 15.28 -13.16
C THR A 248 -16.35 16.51 -13.44
N PRO A 249 -16.13 17.61 -12.73
CA PRO A 249 -16.84 18.84 -13.07
C PRO A 249 -16.58 19.14 -14.55
N PRO A 250 -17.60 19.59 -15.31
CA PRO A 250 -17.40 20.00 -16.66
C PRO A 250 -16.27 21.03 -16.69
N VAL A 251 -15.23 20.78 -17.49
CA VAL A 251 -14.17 21.78 -17.72
C VAL A 251 -14.78 22.78 -18.70
N PRO A 252 -15.11 24.00 -18.26
CA PRO A 252 -15.59 25.03 -19.16
C PRO A 252 -14.56 25.27 -20.28
N ASN A 253 -15.00 25.64 -21.46
CA ASN A 253 -14.08 26.02 -22.52
C ASN A 253 -13.05 27.02 -22.00
N ARG A 254 -11.81 26.87 -22.37
CA ARG A 254 -10.66 27.62 -21.82
C ARG A 254 -10.81 29.14 -21.91
N GLU A 255 -11.68 29.61 -22.80
CA GLU A 255 -12.01 31.00 -23.06
C GLU A 255 -13.09 31.53 -22.10
N GLU A 256 -13.86 30.66 -21.42
CA GLU A 256 -15.00 31.02 -20.57
C GLU A 256 -14.81 30.67 -19.09
N GLN A 257 -13.59 30.31 -18.66
CA GLN A 257 -13.37 29.94 -17.27
C GLN A 257 -13.32 31.17 -16.36
N PRO A 258 -14.33 31.39 -15.49
CA PRO A 258 -14.27 32.46 -14.52
C PRO A 258 -13.14 32.19 -13.52
N VAL A 259 -12.43 33.21 -13.17
CA VAL A 259 -11.44 33.14 -12.10
C VAL A 259 -12.17 33.22 -10.78
N LEU A 260 -12.13 32.15 -10.03
CA LEU A 260 -12.64 32.15 -8.66
C LEU A 260 -11.65 32.90 -7.77
N LYS A 261 -12.03 34.06 -7.32
CA LYS A 261 -11.30 34.81 -6.30
C LYS A 261 -11.37 34.11 -4.96
N ASP A 262 -12.49 33.45 -4.66
CA ASP A 262 -12.70 32.73 -3.42
C ASP A 262 -12.28 31.25 -3.55
N THR A 263 -11.12 30.95 -2.98
CA THR A 263 -10.56 29.58 -2.97
C THR A 263 -11.38 28.63 -2.08
N ALA A 264 -12.16 29.12 -1.12
CA ALA A 264 -13.03 28.32 -0.26
C ALA A 264 -14.23 27.81 -1.06
N LYS A 265 -14.89 28.65 -1.83
CA LYS A 265 -15.98 28.26 -2.74
C LYS A 265 -15.52 27.25 -3.78
N ALA A 266 -14.33 27.46 -4.38
CA ALA A 266 -13.77 26.49 -5.34
C ALA A 266 -13.53 25.11 -4.74
N ARG A 267 -13.04 25.04 -3.50
CA ARG A 267 -12.90 23.75 -2.78
C ARG A 267 -14.24 23.12 -2.51
N TRP A 268 -15.19 23.91 -2.02
CA TRP A 268 -16.54 23.45 -1.74
C TRP A 268 -17.17 22.80 -2.97
N HIS A 269 -17.21 23.48 -4.10
CA HIS A 269 -17.78 22.95 -5.35
C HIS A 269 -17.10 21.66 -5.84
N THR A 270 -15.81 21.53 -5.64
CA THR A 270 -15.05 20.36 -6.13
C THR A 270 -15.08 19.18 -5.17
N ARG A 271 -15.32 19.40 -3.88
CA ARG A 271 -15.15 18.37 -2.86
C ARG A 271 -16.41 18.08 -2.03
N ALA A 272 -17.36 18.99 -1.95
CA ALA A 272 -18.63 18.79 -1.28
C ALA A 272 -19.71 18.29 -2.25
N LEU A 273 -19.39 17.25 -3.01
CA LEU A 273 -20.27 16.69 -4.03
C LEU A 273 -21.54 16.12 -3.39
N GLN A 274 -22.66 16.54 -3.92
CA GLN A 274 -23.96 15.97 -3.55
C GLN A 274 -24.20 14.69 -4.35
N LEU A 275 -24.11 13.55 -3.67
CA LEU A 275 -24.50 12.27 -4.24
C LEU A 275 -26.03 12.11 -4.20
N PRO A 276 -26.66 11.49 -5.22
CA PRO A 276 -28.09 11.24 -5.20
C PRO A 276 -28.51 10.43 -3.97
N GLY A 277 -29.58 10.89 -3.31
CA GLY A 277 -30.06 10.30 -2.06
C GLY A 277 -29.33 10.76 -0.80
N ARG A 278 -28.20 11.48 -0.94
CA ARG A 278 -27.47 12.12 0.17
C ARG A 278 -27.78 13.61 0.22
N GLU A 279 -28.97 13.94 0.65
CA GLU A 279 -29.41 15.32 0.81
C GLU A 279 -28.84 15.96 2.08
N PRO A 280 -28.70 17.28 2.13
CA PRO A 280 -28.41 18.02 3.36
C PRO A 280 -29.36 17.63 4.49
N ALA A 281 -28.96 17.80 5.73
CA ALA A 281 -29.72 17.37 6.88
C ALA A 281 -29.64 18.35 8.05
N GLU A 282 -30.72 18.40 8.84
CA GLU A 282 -30.72 19.21 10.06
C GLU A 282 -29.77 18.66 11.13
N VAL A 283 -29.64 17.34 11.26
CA VAL A 283 -28.87 16.72 12.32
C VAL A 283 -27.99 15.60 11.78
N GLY A 284 -26.73 15.59 12.21
CA GLY A 284 -25.76 14.52 12.00
C GLY A 284 -24.98 14.17 13.26
N ILE A 285 -24.53 12.93 13.37
CA ILE A 285 -23.76 12.43 14.52
C ILE A 285 -22.43 11.91 14.02
N CYS A 286 -21.32 12.29 14.67
CA CYS A 286 -19.98 11.78 14.44
C CYS A 286 -19.53 10.95 15.64
N ALA A 287 -19.05 9.74 15.37
CA ALA A 287 -18.49 8.81 16.35
C ALA A 287 -16.99 8.63 16.09
N SER A 288 -16.14 9.13 16.98
CA SER A 288 -14.69 9.20 16.77
C SER A 288 -13.98 7.85 16.84
N GLY A 289 -12.74 7.81 16.35
CA GLY A 289 -11.85 6.67 16.52
C GLY A 289 -11.27 6.53 17.92
N GLY A 290 -10.80 5.33 18.27
CA GLY A 290 -10.20 5.04 19.56
C GLY A 290 -10.29 3.58 20.02
N GLY A 291 -10.56 2.63 19.14
CA GLY A 291 -10.70 1.20 19.42
C GLY A 291 -11.84 0.89 20.39
N ILE A 292 -11.67 -0.12 21.25
CA ILE A 292 -12.74 -0.56 22.18
C ILE A 292 -13.15 0.57 23.15
N ARG A 293 -12.24 1.48 23.51
CA ARG A 293 -12.55 2.66 24.31
C ARG A 293 -13.64 3.51 23.64
N SER A 294 -13.45 3.83 22.37
CA SER A 294 -14.45 4.59 21.61
C SER A 294 -15.73 3.81 21.43
N ALA A 295 -15.66 2.51 21.16
CA ALA A 295 -16.84 1.68 21.03
C ALA A 295 -17.73 1.75 22.29
N SER A 296 -17.13 1.64 23.48
CA SER A 296 -17.85 1.70 24.75
C SER A 296 -18.45 3.10 25.02
N VAL A 297 -17.68 4.18 24.79
CA VAL A 297 -18.16 5.56 24.94
C VAL A 297 -19.29 5.87 23.98
N VAL A 298 -19.13 5.52 22.70
CA VAL A 298 -20.15 5.76 21.65
C VAL A 298 -21.42 4.98 21.94
N LEU A 299 -21.33 3.76 22.49
CA LEU A 299 -22.49 2.98 22.91
C LEU A 299 -23.33 3.76 23.93
N GLY A 300 -22.70 4.21 25.04
CA GLY A 300 -23.41 4.99 26.04
C GLY A 300 -23.94 6.32 25.51
N ALA A 301 -23.16 7.00 24.68
CA ALA A 301 -23.57 8.28 24.10
C ALA A 301 -24.78 8.13 23.16
N LEU A 302 -24.81 7.08 22.33
CA LEU A 302 -25.97 6.81 21.45
C LEU A 302 -27.22 6.42 22.26
N GLN A 303 -27.06 5.72 23.40
CA GLN A 303 -28.17 5.46 24.33
C GLN A 303 -28.78 6.79 24.81
N ALA A 304 -27.98 7.69 25.36
CA ALA A 304 -28.44 8.98 25.86
C ALA A 304 -28.97 9.91 24.75
N LEU A 305 -28.31 9.97 23.60
CA LEU A 305 -28.80 10.77 22.47
C LEU A 305 -30.07 10.21 21.85
N ARG A 306 -30.32 8.92 21.94
CA ARG A 306 -31.60 8.32 21.58
C ARG A 306 -32.72 8.78 22.52
N ASP A 307 -32.45 8.69 23.84
CA ASP A 307 -33.43 9.11 24.86
C ASP A 307 -33.74 10.61 24.76
N ALA A 308 -32.78 11.43 24.34
CA ALA A 308 -32.97 12.83 23.99
C ALA A 308 -33.62 13.07 22.61
N GLY A 309 -33.99 12.02 21.86
CA GLY A 309 -34.63 12.12 20.54
C GLY A 309 -33.69 12.55 19.41
N VAL A 310 -32.38 12.72 19.67
CA VAL A 310 -31.38 13.15 18.66
C VAL A 310 -31.18 12.07 17.60
N VAL A 311 -31.03 10.79 18.02
CA VAL A 311 -30.79 9.68 17.07
C VAL A 311 -31.94 9.56 16.06
N ARG A 312 -33.21 9.78 16.50
CA ARG A 312 -34.38 9.72 15.62
C ARG A 312 -34.42 10.85 14.59
N THR A 313 -33.88 12.01 14.91
CA THR A 313 -33.85 13.17 14.01
C THR A 313 -32.56 13.21 13.15
N ALA A 314 -31.53 12.53 13.56
CA ALA A 314 -30.27 12.47 12.81
C ALA A 314 -30.46 11.70 11.48
N ARG A 315 -29.98 12.30 10.38
CA ARG A 315 -30.00 11.65 9.07
C ARG A 315 -28.79 10.74 8.86
N TYR A 316 -27.62 11.17 9.37
CA TYR A 316 -26.35 10.49 9.17
C TYR A 316 -25.63 10.22 10.48
N LEU A 317 -24.99 9.06 10.54
CA LEU A 317 -24.02 8.67 11.57
C LEU A 317 -22.69 8.33 10.88
N VAL A 318 -21.76 9.27 10.91
CA VAL A 318 -20.40 9.04 10.41
C VAL A 318 -19.55 8.46 11.54
N SER A 319 -18.96 7.31 11.30
CA SER A 319 -18.22 6.57 12.32
C SER A 319 -16.79 6.27 11.87
N VAL A 320 -15.84 6.35 12.79
CA VAL A 320 -14.42 6.13 12.57
C VAL A 320 -13.93 5.07 13.55
N SER A 321 -13.19 4.07 13.06
CA SER A 321 -12.50 3.08 13.91
C SER A 321 -13.42 2.47 14.97
N GLY A 322 -13.10 2.62 16.25
CA GLY A 322 -13.92 2.11 17.36
C GLY A 322 -15.35 2.62 17.38
N GLY A 323 -15.61 3.87 16.98
CA GLY A 323 -16.99 4.37 16.77
C GLY A 323 -17.74 3.56 15.74
N GLY A 324 -17.05 3.05 14.72
CA GLY A 324 -17.60 2.15 13.71
C GLY A 324 -17.97 0.77 14.25
N PHE A 325 -17.32 0.28 15.32
CA PHE A 325 -17.69 -1.00 15.93
C PHE A 325 -19.13 -0.93 16.46
N THR A 326 -19.43 0.11 17.21
CA THR A 326 -20.77 0.34 17.76
C THR A 326 -21.79 0.71 16.69
N ALA A 327 -21.46 1.63 15.78
CA ALA A 327 -22.35 2.00 14.70
C ALA A 327 -22.74 0.80 13.81
N GLY A 328 -21.77 -0.07 13.52
CA GLY A 328 -21.99 -1.33 12.81
C GLY A 328 -22.84 -2.32 13.61
N ALA A 329 -22.64 -2.39 14.94
CA ALA A 329 -23.43 -3.23 15.82
C ALA A 329 -24.92 -2.82 15.82
N PHE A 330 -25.21 -1.53 15.99
CA PHE A 330 -26.59 -1.01 15.90
C PHE A 330 -27.20 -1.31 14.52
N GLN A 331 -26.45 -1.06 13.45
CA GLN A 331 -26.93 -1.30 12.09
C GLN A 331 -27.29 -2.76 11.86
N LEU A 332 -26.44 -3.70 12.30
CA LEU A 332 -26.68 -5.13 12.11
C LEU A 332 -27.81 -5.66 13.00
N ALA A 333 -27.92 -5.15 14.24
CA ALA A 333 -29.03 -5.51 15.14
C ALA A 333 -30.40 -5.07 14.60
N LEU A 334 -30.45 -3.92 13.89
CA LEU A 334 -31.66 -3.37 13.28
C LEU A 334 -31.97 -3.94 11.88
N THR A 335 -31.05 -4.74 11.28
CA THR A 335 -31.26 -5.26 9.92
C THR A 335 -32.38 -6.32 9.91
N PRO A 336 -33.45 -6.14 9.10
CA PRO A 336 -34.59 -7.03 9.06
C PRO A 336 -34.32 -8.37 8.34
N GLU A 337 -33.20 -8.53 7.64
CA GLU A 337 -32.89 -9.77 6.94
C GLU A 337 -32.71 -10.91 7.91
N GLN A 338 -33.55 -11.93 7.75
CA GLN A 338 -33.49 -13.14 8.57
C GLN A 338 -32.45 -14.10 7.98
N PRO A 339 -31.49 -14.55 8.78
CA PRO A 339 -30.65 -15.67 8.39
C PRO A 339 -31.52 -16.89 8.19
N LYS A 340 -31.17 -17.69 7.21
CA LYS A 340 -31.80 -18.97 6.93
C LYS A 340 -30.89 -20.09 7.43
N ASP A 341 -31.49 -21.13 7.96
CA ASP A 341 -30.76 -22.37 8.28
C ASP A 341 -30.25 -23.06 7.00
N GLU A 342 -29.56 -24.18 7.16
CA GLU A 342 -29.03 -24.99 6.04
C GLU A 342 -30.14 -25.46 5.07
N ASN A 343 -31.40 -25.50 5.54
CA ASN A 343 -32.58 -25.89 4.76
C ASN A 343 -33.33 -24.68 4.18
N GLY A 344 -32.80 -23.47 4.34
CA GLY A 344 -33.40 -22.22 3.85
C GLY A 344 -34.57 -21.73 4.70
N LYS A 345 -34.82 -22.32 5.89
CA LYS A 345 -35.84 -21.88 6.82
C LYS A 345 -35.31 -20.75 7.68
N PRO A 346 -36.04 -19.65 7.84
CA PRO A 346 -35.61 -18.54 8.70
C PRO A 346 -35.50 -19.02 10.16
N PHE A 347 -34.43 -18.62 10.86
CA PHE A 347 -34.38 -18.82 12.31
C PHE A 347 -35.56 -18.10 12.98
N VAL A 348 -36.13 -18.76 13.98
CA VAL A 348 -37.20 -18.13 14.80
C VAL A 348 -36.55 -16.92 15.52
N ARG A 349 -37.08 -15.75 15.29
CA ARG A 349 -36.64 -14.52 15.96
C ARG A 349 -37.55 -14.18 17.12
N ALA A 350 -36.97 -13.63 18.18
CA ALA A 350 -37.67 -12.71 19.06
C ALA A 350 -38.11 -11.47 18.24
N ASP A 351 -38.97 -10.67 18.79
CA ASP A 351 -39.28 -9.37 18.21
C ASP A 351 -37.98 -8.67 17.83
N LEU A 352 -37.93 -8.18 16.58
CA LEU A 352 -36.76 -7.47 16.08
C LEU A 352 -36.44 -6.30 17.01
N ALA A 353 -35.17 -6.06 17.28
CA ALA A 353 -34.79 -4.83 17.96
C ALA A 353 -35.29 -3.62 17.15
N THR A 354 -35.96 -2.68 17.84
CA THR A 354 -36.39 -1.43 17.22
C THR A 354 -35.35 -0.33 17.43
N PRO A 355 -35.39 0.77 16.67
CA PRO A 355 -34.56 1.92 16.95
C PRO A 355 -34.68 2.47 18.37
N GLU A 356 -35.83 2.27 18.99
CA GLU A 356 -36.14 2.73 20.35
C GLU A 356 -35.52 1.84 21.44
N ASP A 357 -35.34 0.56 21.20
CA ASP A 357 -34.92 -0.41 22.23
C ASP A 357 -33.59 -1.12 21.94
N VAL A 358 -33.04 -0.98 20.70
CA VAL A 358 -31.77 -1.58 20.34
C VAL A 358 -30.65 -1.09 21.25
N PHE A 359 -29.87 -1.99 21.78
CA PHE A 359 -28.82 -1.68 22.75
C PHE A 359 -29.32 -0.87 23.96
N ALA A 360 -30.58 -0.99 24.34
CA ALA A 360 -31.04 -0.43 25.59
C ALA A 360 -30.28 -1.01 26.78
N PRO A 361 -30.13 -0.30 27.91
CA PRO A 361 -29.50 -0.83 29.09
C PRO A 361 -30.09 -2.19 29.49
N GLY A 362 -29.25 -3.24 29.59
CA GLY A 362 -29.68 -4.62 29.88
C GLY A 362 -30.25 -5.39 28.70
N SER A 363 -30.23 -4.86 27.48
CA SER A 363 -30.67 -5.59 26.29
C SER A 363 -29.73 -6.77 25.96
N PRO A 364 -30.22 -7.81 25.26
CA PRO A 364 -29.42 -8.98 24.90
C PRO A 364 -28.19 -8.64 24.07
N GLU A 365 -28.26 -7.67 23.17
CA GLU A 365 -27.17 -7.23 22.35
C GLU A 365 -26.12 -6.43 23.13
N GLU A 366 -26.54 -5.60 24.12
CA GLU A 366 -25.61 -4.93 25.03
C GLU A 366 -24.84 -5.94 25.89
N ASP A 367 -25.58 -6.90 26.51
CA ASP A 367 -24.96 -7.95 27.34
C ASP A 367 -23.99 -8.81 26.52
N HIS A 368 -24.31 -9.09 25.26
CA HIS A 368 -23.41 -9.80 24.37
C HIS A 368 -22.10 -9.03 24.16
N VAL A 369 -22.15 -7.76 23.77
CA VAL A 369 -20.95 -6.93 23.54
C VAL A 369 -20.13 -6.79 24.82
N ARG A 370 -20.80 -6.55 25.96
CA ARG A 370 -20.16 -6.44 27.27
C ARG A 370 -19.39 -7.69 27.64
N ARG A 371 -19.97 -8.89 27.43
CA ARG A 371 -19.30 -10.18 27.69
C ARG A 371 -18.14 -10.46 26.74
N HIS A 372 -18.15 -9.89 25.53
CA HIS A 372 -17.13 -10.06 24.51
C HIS A 372 -16.19 -8.87 24.36
N ALA A 373 -16.12 -7.97 25.37
CA ALA A 373 -15.28 -6.79 25.35
C ALA A 373 -13.78 -7.09 25.18
N LYS A 374 -13.31 -8.28 25.59
CA LYS A 374 -11.95 -8.81 25.30
C LYS A 374 -11.87 -9.47 23.92
N TYR A 375 -12.42 -8.83 22.92
CA TYR A 375 -12.74 -9.43 21.62
C TYR A 375 -11.54 -10.01 20.86
N LEU A 376 -10.32 -9.50 21.03
CA LEU A 376 -9.15 -10.01 20.29
C LEU A 376 -8.75 -11.42 20.71
N ALA A 377 -8.67 -11.70 22.01
CA ALA A 377 -8.37 -13.01 22.54
C ALA A 377 -8.66 -13.06 24.06
N ASP A 378 -9.71 -13.72 24.47
CA ASP A 378 -10.08 -13.85 25.89
C ASP A 378 -9.42 -15.06 26.56
N SER A 379 -9.42 -16.21 25.90
CA SER A 379 -8.87 -17.47 26.42
C SER A 379 -7.42 -17.74 25.95
N PRO A 380 -6.66 -18.58 26.69
CA PRO A 380 -5.33 -19.03 26.25
C PRO A 380 -5.33 -19.68 24.86
N ARG A 381 -6.38 -20.45 24.53
CA ARG A 381 -6.57 -21.09 23.24
C ARG A 381 -6.69 -20.02 22.12
N GLU A 382 -7.43 -18.96 22.36
CA GLU A 382 -7.58 -17.88 21.39
C GLU A 382 -6.30 -17.08 21.21
N LYS A 383 -5.53 -16.85 22.27
CA LYS A 383 -4.20 -16.25 22.20
C LYS A 383 -3.25 -17.09 21.35
N LEU A 384 -3.30 -18.41 21.49
CA LEU A 384 -2.53 -19.33 20.66
C LEU A 384 -2.96 -19.30 19.19
N LEU A 385 -4.27 -19.26 18.91
CA LEU A 385 -4.81 -19.14 17.56
C LEU A 385 -4.42 -17.79 16.92
N ALA A 386 -4.45 -16.71 17.69
CA ALA A 386 -3.98 -15.40 17.24
C ALA A 386 -2.49 -15.44 16.88
N ALA A 387 -1.65 -16.01 17.75
CA ALA A 387 -0.22 -16.19 17.51
C ALA A 387 0.03 -17.08 16.28
N GLY A 388 -0.74 -18.17 16.13
CA GLY A 388 -0.67 -19.04 14.95
C GLY A 388 -1.03 -18.32 13.64
N THR A 389 -2.01 -17.41 13.69
CA THR A 389 -2.39 -16.61 12.52
C THR A 389 -1.29 -15.62 12.13
N VAL A 390 -0.67 -14.96 13.11
CA VAL A 390 0.49 -14.09 12.90
C VAL A 390 1.64 -14.88 12.28
N LEU A 391 1.99 -16.02 12.89
CA LEU A 391 3.07 -16.88 12.41
C LEU A 391 2.82 -17.37 10.98
N ARG A 392 1.59 -17.84 10.68
CA ARG A 392 1.20 -18.25 9.34
C ARG A 392 1.40 -17.14 8.31
N GLY A 393 0.95 -15.92 8.61
CA GLY A 393 1.11 -14.76 7.74
C GLY A 393 2.58 -14.44 7.47
N MET A 394 3.39 -14.45 8.52
CA MET A 394 4.84 -14.22 8.42
C MET A 394 5.54 -15.32 7.60
N VAL A 395 5.25 -16.59 7.86
CA VAL A 395 5.86 -17.72 7.13
C VAL A 395 5.53 -17.64 5.64
N VAL A 396 4.29 -17.37 5.27
CA VAL A 396 3.90 -17.24 3.87
C VAL A 396 4.61 -16.04 3.22
N SER A 397 4.63 -14.89 3.89
CA SER A 397 5.21 -13.67 3.34
C SER A 397 6.74 -13.77 3.20
N LEU A 398 7.43 -14.16 4.27
CA LEU A 398 8.87 -14.31 4.26
C LEU A 398 9.32 -15.50 3.40
N GLY A 399 8.53 -16.59 3.36
CA GLY A 399 8.76 -17.73 2.47
C GLY A 399 8.69 -17.35 0.99
N MET A 400 7.73 -16.50 0.60
CA MET A 400 7.66 -15.96 -0.77
C MET A 400 8.86 -15.09 -1.11
N LEU A 401 9.33 -14.26 -0.17
CA LEU A 401 10.53 -13.44 -0.37
C LEU A 401 11.78 -14.33 -0.46
N ALA A 402 11.92 -15.34 0.41
CA ALA A 402 13.01 -16.29 0.35
C ALA A 402 13.02 -17.05 -0.99
N LEU A 403 11.84 -17.47 -1.48
CA LEU A 403 11.71 -18.10 -2.80
C LEU A 403 12.16 -17.15 -3.93
N MET A 404 11.82 -15.86 -3.85
CA MET A 404 12.29 -14.86 -4.83
C MET A 404 13.82 -14.74 -4.82
N PHE A 405 14.45 -14.66 -3.63
CA PHE A 405 15.92 -14.62 -3.52
C PHE A 405 16.56 -15.92 -4.01
N THR A 406 15.96 -17.07 -3.70
CA THR A 406 16.44 -18.37 -4.16
C THR A 406 16.42 -18.48 -5.69
N VAL A 407 15.30 -18.14 -6.33
CA VAL A 407 15.21 -18.18 -7.80
C VAL A 407 16.09 -17.13 -8.45
N ALA A 408 16.27 -15.96 -7.84
CA ALA A 408 17.21 -14.96 -8.30
C ALA A 408 18.68 -15.48 -8.20
N GLY A 409 19.03 -16.16 -7.13
CA GLY A 409 20.34 -16.83 -6.98
C GLY A 409 20.55 -17.92 -8.04
N MET A 410 19.54 -18.75 -8.29
CA MET A 410 19.60 -19.76 -9.37
C MET A 410 19.79 -19.12 -10.75
N TYR A 411 19.08 -18.00 -10.99
CA TYR A 411 19.26 -17.23 -12.22
C TYR A 411 20.71 -16.70 -12.34
N LEU A 412 21.26 -16.13 -11.26
CA LEU A 412 22.63 -15.64 -11.24
C LEU A 412 23.63 -16.79 -11.45
N HIS A 413 23.40 -17.97 -10.85
CA HIS A 413 24.20 -19.16 -11.12
C HIS A 413 24.20 -19.52 -12.61
N ALA A 414 23.01 -19.63 -13.21
CA ALA A 414 22.89 -19.93 -14.64
C ALA A 414 23.55 -18.83 -15.48
N PHE A 415 23.31 -17.55 -15.17
CA PHE A 415 23.87 -16.41 -15.89
C PHE A 415 25.40 -16.45 -15.91
N TYR A 416 26.05 -16.60 -14.76
CA TYR A 416 27.52 -16.63 -14.68
C TYR A 416 28.14 -17.95 -15.14
N SER A 417 27.37 -19.04 -15.20
CA SER A 417 27.83 -20.30 -15.80
C SER A 417 27.85 -20.23 -17.32
N TYR A 418 26.99 -19.42 -17.93
CA TYR A 418 26.96 -19.24 -19.39
C TYR A 418 27.83 -18.07 -19.88
N LEU A 419 27.91 -16.99 -19.07
CA LEU A 419 28.73 -15.83 -19.42
C LEU A 419 30.01 -15.82 -18.59
N PRO A 420 31.21 -15.82 -19.21
CA PRO A 420 32.48 -15.88 -18.48
C PRO A 420 32.84 -14.52 -17.86
N LEU A 421 31.93 -13.96 -17.09
CA LEU A 421 32.09 -12.67 -16.39
C LEU A 421 32.69 -12.86 -15.00
N THR A 422 32.50 -14.03 -14.40
CA THR A 422 33.05 -14.38 -13.10
C THR A 422 33.15 -15.90 -12.97
N ASP A 423 34.16 -16.41 -12.30
CA ASP A 423 34.32 -17.84 -12.03
C ASP A 423 33.63 -18.19 -10.70
N LEU A 424 32.48 -18.87 -10.78
CA LEU A 424 31.70 -19.26 -9.59
C LEU A 424 32.40 -20.39 -8.80
N ASP A 425 33.22 -21.24 -9.46
CA ASP A 425 33.97 -22.31 -8.79
C ASP A 425 35.10 -21.72 -7.96
N ALA A 426 35.78 -20.66 -8.45
CA ALA A 426 36.75 -19.90 -7.66
C ALA A 426 36.12 -19.20 -6.43
N LEU A 427 34.86 -18.83 -6.51
CA LEU A 427 34.12 -18.22 -5.37
C LEU A 427 33.72 -19.26 -4.30
N ARG A 428 33.89 -20.57 -4.55
CA ARG A 428 33.65 -21.62 -3.53
C ARG A 428 34.77 -21.70 -2.51
N HIS A 429 36.01 -21.25 -2.90
CA HIS A 429 37.22 -21.27 -2.06
C HIS A 429 37.90 -19.89 -2.12
N PRO A 430 37.27 -18.86 -1.48
CA PRO A 430 37.77 -17.48 -1.59
C PRO A 430 39.12 -17.21 -0.92
N ASP A 431 39.57 -18.07 -0.02
CA ASP A 431 40.84 -17.86 0.70
C ASP A 431 42.10 -17.99 -0.20
N ASP A 432 42.01 -18.70 -1.31
CA ASP A 432 43.14 -18.91 -2.20
C ASP A 432 43.38 -17.81 -3.24
N GLN A 433 42.44 -16.86 -3.41
CA GLN A 433 42.44 -15.98 -4.56
C GLN A 433 41.85 -14.59 -4.33
N VAL A 434 42.41 -13.78 -3.45
CA VAL A 434 42.09 -12.36 -3.33
C VAL A 434 42.40 -11.53 -4.59
N SER A 435 43.18 -12.09 -5.52
CA SER A 435 43.71 -11.43 -6.73
C SER A 435 42.82 -11.51 -7.98
N HIS A 436 41.72 -12.27 -7.98
CA HIS A 436 41.00 -12.59 -9.23
C HIS A 436 39.66 -11.87 -9.45
N LEU A 437 39.47 -10.69 -8.91
CA LEU A 437 38.56 -9.71 -9.48
C LEU A 437 39.16 -9.02 -10.73
N GLU A 438 39.98 -9.76 -11.48
CA GLU A 438 40.43 -9.30 -12.79
C GLU A 438 39.23 -9.30 -13.75
N LEU A 439 38.66 -8.10 -13.95
CA LEU A 439 37.72 -7.90 -15.03
C LEU A 439 38.42 -8.22 -16.35
N TYR A 440 37.98 -9.27 -17.01
CA TYR A 440 38.44 -9.58 -18.34
C TYR A 440 38.35 -8.32 -19.23
N ALA A 441 39.36 -8.09 -20.07
CA ALA A 441 39.43 -6.86 -20.89
C ALA A 441 38.18 -6.66 -21.76
N HIS A 442 37.56 -7.72 -22.25
CA HIS A 442 36.31 -7.67 -23.05
C HIS A 442 35.07 -7.23 -22.25
N VAL A 443 35.11 -7.28 -20.92
CA VAL A 443 34.03 -6.72 -20.06
C VAL A 443 34.42 -5.34 -19.55
N ARG A 444 35.70 -5.12 -19.20
CA ARG A 444 36.18 -3.82 -18.72
C ARG A 444 36.11 -2.75 -19.82
N ASN A 445 36.53 -3.10 -21.04
CA ASN A 445 36.58 -2.14 -22.14
C ASN A 445 35.21 -1.57 -22.55
N PRO A 446 34.12 -2.38 -22.68
CA PRO A 446 32.78 -1.81 -22.89
C PRO A 446 32.29 -0.88 -21.78
N ILE A 447 32.60 -1.18 -20.50
CA ILE A 447 32.24 -0.31 -19.38
C ILE A 447 32.97 1.04 -19.52
N LEU A 448 34.27 1.00 -19.76
CA LEU A 448 35.10 2.20 -19.95
C LEU A 448 34.63 3.00 -21.17
N ALA A 449 34.31 2.32 -22.27
CA ALA A 449 33.79 2.96 -23.49
C ALA A 449 32.45 3.65 -23.25
N LEU A 450 31.53 3.01 -22.54
CA LEU A 450 30.23 3.61 -22.18
C LEU A 450 30.38 4.81 -21.23
N LEU A 451 31.30 4.74 -20.27
CA LEU A 451 31.59 5.83 -19.37
C LEU A 451 32.25 7.01 -20.11
N ALA A 452 33.22 6.72 -21.00
CA ALA A 452 33.87 7.70 -21.85
C ALA A 452 32.87 8.37 -22.81
N LEU A 453 31.95 7.60 -23.42
CA LEU A 453 30.87 8.12 -24.25
C LEU A 453 29.91 9.01 -23.45
N ALA A 454 29.52 8.60 -22.25
CA ALA A 454 28.69 9.42 -21.37
C ALA A 454 29.40 10.73 -21.00
N GLY A 455 30.69 10.67 -20.68
CA GLY A 455 31.54 11.82 -20.41
C GLY A 455 31.68 12.75 -21.62
N GLY A 456 31.96 12.20 -22.79
CA GLY A 456 32.07 12.93 -24.06
C GLY A 456 30.77 13.65 -24.44
N VAL A 457 29.61 12.96 -24.39
CA VAL A 457 28.29 13.56 -24.65
C VAL A 457 27.98 14.66 -23.63
N THR A 458 28.35 14.45 -22.35
CA THR A 458 28.16 15.45 -21.30
C THR A 458 29.03 16.70 -21.54
N LEU A 459 30.30 16.51 -21.94
CA LEU A 459 31.24 17.59 -22.26
C LEU A 459 30.76 18.38 -23.45
N VAL A 460 30.44 17.73 -24.58
CA VAL A 460 29.90 18.38 -25.78
C VAL A 460 28.63 19.16 -25.47
N ALA A 461 27.67 18.56 -24.75
CA ALA A 461 26.46 19.24 -24.36
C ALA A 461 26.70 20.41 -23.42
N SER A 462 27.77 20.38 -22.62
CA SER A 462 28.16 21.47 -21.74
C SER A 462 28.82 22.61 -22.51
N LEU A 463 29.67 22.29 -23.48
CA LEU A 463 30.30 23.26 -24.39
C LEU A 463 29.24 23.96 -25.27
N VAL A 464 28.33 23.20 -25.89
CA VAL A 464 27.21 23.78 -26.65
C VAL A 464 26.38 24.73 -25.81
N ARG A 465 26.11 24.40 -24.54
CA ARG A 465 25.41 25.29 -23.62
C ARG A 465 26.22 26.57 -23.31
N ALA A 466 27.50 26.43 -23.11
CA ALA A 466 28.38 27.57 -22.81
C ALA A 466 28.42 28.56 -23.98
N PHE A 467 28.43 28.05 -25.21
CA PHE A 467 28.51 28.90 -26.42
C PHE A 467 27.14 29.39 -26.90
N SER A 468 26.06 28.61 -26.74
CA SER A 468 24.74 28.98 -27.30
C SER A 468 23.78 29.61 -26.29
N GLY A 469 24.08 29.56 -25.01
CA GLY A 469 23.21 30.04 -23.95
C GLY A 469 21.88 29.28 -23.82
N GLN A 470 21.62 28.30 -24.69
CA GLN A 470 20.38 27.55 -24.72
C GLN A 470 20.35 26.40 -23.71
N ALA A 471 19.18 26.13 -23.13
CA ALA A 471 18.99 24.98 -22.26
C ALA A 471 19.23 23.66 -23.01
N ARG A 472 19.87 22.67 -22.37
CA ARG A 472 20.14 21.37 -22.96
C ARG A 472 18.84 20.73 -23.50
N PRO A 473 18.82 20.30 -24.77
CA PRO A 473 17.67 19.62 -25.35
C PRO A 473 17.25 18.43 -24.50
N ALA A 474 15.95 18.15 -24.42
CA ALA A 474 15.42 17.05 -23.61
C ALA A 474 15.98 15.69 -24.05
N TRP A 475 16.24 15.49 -25.34
CA TRP A 475 16.80 14.25 -25.87
C TRP A 475 18.26 14.01 -25.38
N VAL A 476 19.08 15.04 -25.27
CA VAL A 476 20.48 14.93 -24.76
C VAL A 476 20.46 14.43 -23.31
N ARG A 477 19.61 15.02 -22.45
CA ARG A 477 19.46 14.58 -21.06
C ARG A 477 18.97 13.14 -20.98
N SER A 478 18.06 12.75 -21.86
CA SER A 478 17.55 11.37 -21.91
C SER A 478 18.62 10.39 -22.36
N THR A 479 19.44 10.75 -23.35
CA THR A 479 20.54 9.92 -23.85
C THR A 479 21.62 9.73 -22.79
N ILE A 480 22.07 10.79 -22.12
CA ILE A 480 23.04 10.70 -21.03
C ILE A 480 22.51 9.78 -19.92
N LYS A 481 21.26 9.95 -19.49
CA LYS A 481 20.64 9.07 -18.49
C LYS A 481 20.60 7.61 -18.94
N ALA A 482 20.31 7.34 -20.19
CA ALA A 482 20.27 5.98 -20.73
C ALA A 482 21.68 5.36 -20.77
N ILE A 483 22.70 6.09 -21.21
CA ILE A 483 24.09 5.61 -21.23
C ILE A 483 24.60 5.34 -19.81
N VAL A 484 24.36 6.27 -18.87
CA VAL A 484 24.76 6.09 -17.47
C VAL A 484 24.01 4.91 -16.83
N ALA A 485 22.73 4.76 -17.10
CA ALA A 485 21.96 3.62 -16.60
C ALA A 485 22.45 2.29 -17.17
N LEU A 486 22.83 2.27 -18.44
CA LEU A 486 23.41 1.11 -19.08
C LEU A 486 24.79 0.76 -18.49
N ALA A 487 25.65 1.78 -18.32
CA ALA A 487 26.97 1.57 -17.68
C ALA A 487 26.82 1.05 -16.24
N LEU A 488 25.86 1.59 -15.46
CA LEU A 488 25.57 1.10 -14.12
C LEU A 488 25.03 -0.34 -14.13
N ALA A 489 24.18 -0.70 -15.10
CA ALA A 489 23.67 -2.06 -15.23
C ALA A 489 24.80 -3.05 -15.57
N VAL A 490 25.67 -2.68 -16.51
CA VAL A 490 26.85 -3.48 -16.84
C VAL A 490 27.75 -3.62 -15.60
N ALA A 491 28.07 -2.53 -14.91
CA ALA A 491 28.87 -2.54 -13.69
C ALA A 491 28.23 -3.38 -12.57
N ALA A 492 26.90 -3.33 -12.45
CA ALA A 492 26.19 -4.14 -11.46
C ALA A 492 26.40 -5.64 -11.68
N TYR A 493 26.24 -6.12 -12.91
CA TYR A 493 26.38 -7.54 -13.24
C TYR A 493 27.84 -8.00 -13.32
N THR A 494 28.77 -7.12 -13.63
CA THR A 494 30.20 -7.51 -13.78
C THR A 494 31.03 -7.27 -12.54
N VAL A 495 30.63 -6.37 -11.66
CA VAL A 495 31.42 -5.99 -10.46
C VAL A 495 30.62 -6.12 -9.19
N ILE A 496 29.44 -5.45 -9.11
CA ILE A 496 28.73 -5.31 -7.82
C ILE A 496 28.17 -6.65 -7.36
N ILE A 497 27.47 -7.38 -8.24
CA ILE A 497 26.86 -8.68 -7.88
C ILE A 497 27.94 -9.74 -7.58
N PRO A 498 28.98 -9.93 -8.41
CA PRO A 498 30.10 -10.81 -8.07
C PRO A 498 30.76 -10.45 -6.73
N ALA A 499 31.01 -9.16 -6.46
CA ALA A 499 31.57 -8.71 -5.19
C ALA A 499 30.66 -9.04 -3.99
N VAL A 500 29.33 -8.91 -4.15
CA VAL A 500 28.38 -9.31 -3.11
C VAL A 500 28.40 -10.83 -2.90
N ILE A 501 28.40 -11.61 -3.98
CA ILE A 501 28.49 -13.08 -3.89
C ILE A 501 29.79 -13.49 -3.20
N TRP A 502 30.92 -12.90 -3.61
CA TRP A 502 32.23 -13.14 -3.00
C TRP A 502 32.23 -12.78 -1.51
N PHE A 503 31.69 -11.62 -1.14
CA PHE A 503 31.62 -11.18 0.26
C PHE A 503 30.88 -12.20 1.14
N PHE A 504 29.75 -12.71 0.68
CA PHE A 504 28.99 -13.70 1.45
C PHE A 504 29.62 -15.10 1.41
N ALA A 505 30.31 -15.48 0.34
CA ALA A 505 31.08 -16.71 0.26
C ALA A 505 32.26 -16.66 1.26
N TRP A 506 33.02 -15.58 1.26
CA TRP A 506 34.09 -15.32 2.21
C TRP A 506 33.61 -15.33 3.65
N LEU A 507 32.48 -14.64 3.93
CA LEU A 507 31.84 -14.61 5.27
C LEU A 507 31.42 -16.01 5.73
N SER A 508 31.07 -16.91 4.81
CA SER A 508 30.67 -18.29 5.13
C SER A 508 31.85 -19.20 5.46
N GLU A 509 33.02 -18.93 4.93
CA GLU A 509 34.25 -19.71 5.15
C GLU A 509 35.02 -19.22 6.37
N THR A 510 35.05 -17.92 6.63
CA THR A 510 35.67 -17.38 7.84
C THR A 510 34.88 -17.81 9.05
N GLN A 511 35.31 -18.86 9.71
CA GLN A 511 34.69 -19.60 10.80
C GLN A 511 34.37 -18.79 12.09
N THR A 512 34.36 -17.46 12.02
CA THR A 512 34.26 -16.58 13.19
C THR A 512 32.85 -16.42 13.74
N LEU A 513 31.79 -16.87 13.03
CA LEU A 513 30.41 -16.67 13.45
C LEU A 513 29.58 -17.94 13.68
N LEU A 514 30.01 -19.15 13.32
CA LEU A 514 29.17 -20.35 13.44
C LEU A 514 30.00 -21.63 13.75
N PRO A 515 29.60 -22.44 14.77
CA PRO A 515 30.30 -23.70 15.08
C PRO A 515 30.12 -24.75 13.97
N LYS A 516 31.17 -25.55 13.73
CA LYS A 516 31.15 -26.69 12.79
C LYS A 516 30.05 -27.71 13.20
N GLY A 517 28.97 -27.73 12.49
CA GLY A 517 27.92 -28.74 12.70
C GLY A 517 26.62 -28.41 12.03
N GLY A 518 26.31 -28.98 10.88
CA GLY A 518 25.02 -29.00 10.25
C GLY A 518 24.62 -27.70 9.52
N ARG A 519 24.86 -27.65 8.21
CA ARG A 519 24.67 -26.47 7.34
C ARG A 519 23.25 -25.85 7.31
N GLY A 520 22.23 -26.56 7.77
CA GLY A 520 20.85 -26.03 7.84
C GLY A 520 20.45 -25.48 9.22
N VAL A 521 21.11 -25.93 10.29
CA VAL A 521 20.79 -25.53 11.67
C VAL A 521 21.40 -24.17 12.01
N SER A 522 22.51 -23.79 11.35
CA SER A 522 23.24 -22.56 11.64
C SER A 522 22.51 -21.27 11.20
N LEU A 523 21.79 -21.29 10.08
CA LEU A 523 21.00 -20.12 9.64
C LEU A 523 19.80 -19.86 10.55
N LEU A 524 19.12 -20.95 10.97
CA LEU A 524 18.00 -20.87 11.90
C LEU A 524 18.47 -20.45 13.31
N ALA A 525 19.63 -20.94 13.75
CA ALA A 525 20.24 -20.54 15.01
C ALA A 525 20.71 -19.07 14.99
N ALA A 526 21.26 -18.59 13.88
CA ALA A 526 21.61 -17.18 13.72
C ALA A 526 20.37 -16.27 13.69
N LEU A 527 19.29 -16.71 13.03
CA LEU A 527 18.01 -15.99 13.02
C LEU A 527 17.36 -15.95 14.41
N THR A 528 17.38 -17.07 15.14
CA THR A 528 16.87 -17.13 16.52
C THR A 528 17.73 -16.34 17.48
N ALA A 529 19.06 -16.39 17.36
CA ALA A 529 19.98 -15.58 18.16
C ALA A 529 19.80 -14.09 17.89
N ALA A 530 19.66 -13.67 16.63
CA ALA A 530 19.39 -12.30 16.23
C ALA A 530 18.01 -11.83 16.75
N ALA A 531 16.98 -12.65 16.64
CA ALA A 531 15.65 -12.34 17.16
C ALA A 531 15.64 -12.25 18.69
N THR A 532 16.36 -13.15 19.37
CA THR A 532 16.51 -13.15 20.83
C THR A 532 17.31 -11.92 21.29
N TRP A 533 18.38 -11.57 20.60
CA TRP A 533 19.21 -10.41 20.90
C TRP A 533 18.44 -9.10 20.68
N LEU A 534 17.66 -8.99 19.60
CA LEU A 534 16.76 -7.86 19.35
C LEU A 534 15.65 -7.78 20.40
N GLY A 535 15.09 -8.90 20.83
CA GLY A 535 14.14 -8.98 21.94
C GLY A 535 14.77 -8.54 23.27
N ALA A 536 16.00 -8.95 23.54
CA ALA A 536 16.76 -8.55 24.71
C ALA A 536 17.11 -7.05 24.67
N LEU A 537 17.51 -6.53 23.52
CA LEU A 537 17.77 -5.08 23.32
C LEU A 537 16.49 -4.25 23.50
N TYR A 538 15.37 -4.73 22.97
CA TYR A 538 14.06 -4.11 23.17
C TYR A 538 13.65 -4.09 24.64
N THR A 539 13.81 -5.21 25.35
CA THR A 539 13.48 -5.32 26.77
C THR A 539 14.43 -4.51 27.65
N ALA A 540 15.73 -4.47 27.32
CA ALA A 540 16.73 -3.63 28.01
C ALA A 540 16.45 -2.15 27.78
N ALA A 541 16.16 -1.73 26.55
CA ALA A 541 15.77 -0.36 26.23
C ALA A 541 14.47 0.02 26.95
N HIS A 542 13.48 -0.88 26.97
CA HIS A 542 12.22 -0.65 27.68
C HIS A 542 12.38 -0.57 29.20
N LYS A 543 13.23 -1.42 29.80
CA LYS A 543 13.59 -1.37 31.22
C LYS A 543 14.39 -0.11 31.55
N SER A 544 15.28 0.33 30.68
CA SER A 544 16.08 1.55 30.88
C SER A 544 15.20 2.81 30.84
N VAL A 545 14.19 2.83 29.94
CA VAL A 545 13.18 3.90 29.89
C VAL A 545 12.28 3.89 31.14
N LYS A 546 11.94 2.71 31.68
CA LYS A 546 11.18 2.60 32.94
C LYS A 546 11.99 3.07 34.18
N LYS A 547 13.31 2.84 34.20
CA LYS A 547 14.20 3.31 35.27
C LYS A 547 14.46 4.81 35.24
N LEU A 548 14.17 5.49 34.11
CA LEU A 548 14.29 6.94 33.96
C LEU A 548 13.02 7.72 34.37
N LYS A 549 12.00 7.04 34.95
CA LYS A 549 10.91 7.70 35.65
C LYS A 549 11.38 7.98 37.09
N PRO A 550 11.55 9.23 37.52
CA PRO A 550 11.75 9.53 38.93
C PRO A 550 10.43 9.27 39.66
N ASP A 551 10.45 8.37 40.62
CA ASP A 551 9.47 8.36 41.67
C ASP A 551 9.74 9.61 42.54
N GLY A 552 8.78 10.49 42.69
CA GLY A 552 8.88 11.63 43.59
C GLY A 552 8.06 12.86 43.19
N ASP A 553 6.98 13.01 43.91
CA ASP A 553 6.31 14.23 44.37
C ASP A 553 6.06 15.46 43.45
N THR A 554 4.84 15.66 43.25
CA THR A 554 3.77 16.67 43.16
C THR A 554 4.08 18.18 43.19
N ALA A 555 5.25 18.70 42.93
CA ALA A 555 5.45 20.16 43.00
C ALA A 555 6.09 20.86 41.80
N SER A 556 6.12 20.29 40.61
CA SER A 556 6.75 20.95 39.45
C SER A 556 6.16 20.59 38.10
N MET A 557 4.83 20.50 37.99
CA MET A 557 4.17 20.15 36.74
C MET A 557 4.36 21.17 35.58
N PHE A 558 4.59 22.41 35.88
CA PHE A 558 4.76 23.47 34.89
C PHE A 558 6.17 23.61 34.30
N SER A 559 7.20 23.06 34.96
CA SER A 559 8.58 23.12 34.45
C SER A 559 8.99 21.88 33.63
N LYS A 560 8.21 20.80 33.65
CA LYS A 560 8.52 19.51 32.95
C LYS A 560 7.94 19.36 31.54
N SER A 561 7.13 20.30 31.07
CA SER A 561 6.53 20.23 29.73
C SER A 561 7.59 20.18 28.62
N ASN A 562 8.68 20.94 28.76
CA ASN A 562 9.75 20.92 27.74
C ASN A 562 10.65 19.67 27.78
N LYS A 563 10.72 18.96 28.92
CA LYS A 563 11.52 17.72 28.99
C LYS A 563 10.77 16.48 28.54
N SER A 564 9.44 16.46 28.61
CA SER A 564 8.64 15.33 28.14
C SER A 564 8.59 15.24 26.60
N ILE A 565 8.65 16.37 25.91
CA ILE A 565 8.72 16.43 24.45
C ILE A 565 10.06 15.86 23.95
N THR A 566 11.17 16.16 24.64
CA THR A 566 12.50 15.64 24.29
C THR A 566 12.67 14.14 24.59
N VAL A 567 12.05 13.62 25.64
CA VAL A 567 12.13 12.17 25.96
C VAL A 567 11.26 11.34 25.01
N GLN A 568 10.11 11.86 24.58
CA GLN A 568 9.25 11.17 23.62
C GLN A 568 9.88 11.17 22.22
N SER A 569 10.61 12.22 21.83
CA SER A 569 11.40 12.27 20.61
C SER A 569 12.62 11.34 20.65
N SER A 570 13.29 11.22 21.80
CA SER A 570 14.45 10.33 21.94
C SER A 570 14.11 8.85 21.90
N THR A 571 12.90 8.43 22.32
CA THR A 571 12.45 7.04 22.19
C THR A 571 11.92 6.74 20.79
N GLY A 572 11.47 7.72 20.04
CA GLY A 572 10.99 7.57 18.66
C GLY A 572 12.10 7.19 17.68
N TRP A 573 13.24 7.88 17.73
CA TRP A 573 14.38 7.57 16.87
C TRP A 573 15.02 6.21 17.17
N LEU A 574 15.07 5.81 18.46
CA LEU A 574 15.58 4.50 18.84
C LEU A 574 14.72 3.36 18.27
N LYS A 575 13.40 3.49 18.36
CA LYS A 575 12.46 2.54 17.73
C LYS A 575 12.62 2.50 16.22
N ALA A 576 12.81 3.65 15.57
CA ALA A 576 13.09 3.72 14.14
C ALA A 576 14.39 3.01 13.79
N ILE A 577 15.47 3.21 14.54
CA ILE A 577 16.74 2.50 14.34
C ILE A 577 16.55 0.99 14.46
N VAL A 578 15.87 0.50 15.51
CA VAL A 578 15.61 -0.94 15.65
C VAL A 578 14.87 -1.51 14.46
N CYS A 579 13.86 -0.80 13.94
CA CYS A 579 13.13 -1.26 12.74
C CYS A 579 14.00 -1.25 11.49
N TRP A 580 14.84 -0.23 11.29
CA TRP A 580 15.79 -0.21 10.19
C TRP A 580 16.83 -1.31 10.30
N LEU A 581 17.31 -1.59 11.52
CA LEU A 581 18.22 -2.72 11.77
C LEU A 581 17.58 -4.06 11.44
N VAL A 582 16.30 -4.27 11.79
CA VAL A 582 15.56 -5.49 11.41
C VAL A 582 15.42 -5.60 9.91
N LEU A 583 15.08 -4.52 9.20
CA LEU A 583 14.98 -4.50 7.74
C LEU A 583 16.33 -4.76 7.08
N LEU A 584 17.40 -4.15 7.58
CA LEU A 584 18.76 -4.38 7.09
C LEU A 584 19.20 -5.82 7.33
N LEU A 585 18.87 -6.39 8.49
CA LEU A 585 19.19 -7.78 8.82
C LEU A 585 18.43 -8.75 7.89
N LEU A 586 17.14 -8.52 7.65
CA LEU A 586 16.37 -9.32 6.69
C LEU A 586 16.91 -9.19 5.26
N GLY A 587 17.30 -7.98 4.86
CA GLY A 587 17.99 -7.75 3.58
C GLY A 587 19.33 -8.48 3.49
N PHE A 588 20.11 -8.44 4.56
CA PHE A 588 21.38 -9.16 4.67
C PHE A 588 21.19 -10.68 4.51
N PHE A 589 20.22 -11.27 5.23
CA PHE A 589 19.92 -12.70 5.07
C PHE A 589 19.38 -13.06 3.69
N GLY A 590 18.57 -12.16 3.08
CA GLY A 590 18.12 -12.34 1.71
C GLY A 590 19.29 -12.38 0.71
N LEU A 591 20.23 -11.45 0.85
CA LEU A 591 21.45 -11.41 0.02
C LEU A 591 22.39 -12.60 0.29
N ALA A 592 22.50 -13.03 1.55
CA ALA A 592 23.25 -14.22 1.92
C ALA A 592 22.65 -15.48 1.26
N LEU A 593 21.33 -15.64 1.32
CA LEU A 593 20.62 -16.74 0.67
C LEU A 593 20.81 -16.71 -0.85
N LEU A 594 20.63 -15.53 -1.46
CA LEU A 594 20.86 -15.34 -2.90
C LEU A 594 22.28 -15.74 -3.30
N SER A 595 23.29 -15.27 -2.57
CA SER A 595 24.70 -15.54 -2.84
C SER A 595 25.03 -17.02 -2.66
N TRP A 596 24.55 -17.64 -1.58
CA TRP A 596 24.71 -19.06 -1.35
C TRP A 596 24.11 -19.90 -2.48
N VAL A 597 22.89 -19.58 -2.91
CA VAL A 597 22.24 -20.25 -4.04
C VAL A 597 23.01 -20.01 -5.34
N ALA A 598 23.49 -18.79 -5.58
CA ALA A 598 24.27 -18.47 -6.78
C ALA A 598 25.55 -19.34 -6.88
N VAL A 599 26.20 -19.65 -5.75
CA VAL A 599 27.39 -20.48 -5.72
C VAL A 599 27.05 -21.98 -5.86
N TYR A 600 26.04 -22.48 -5.17
CA TYR A 600 25.76 -23.91 -5.00
C TYR A 600 24.63 -24.49 -5.85
N ALA A 601 23.84 -23.68 -6.58
CA ALA A 601 22.71 -24.17 -7.36
C ALA A 601 23.12 -25.13 -8.50
N GLY A 602 24.36 -25.09 -8.94
CA GLY A 602 24.91 -26.04 -9.93
C GLY A 602 24.83 -27.51 -9.52
N ASP A 603 24.98 -27.76 -8.21
CA ASP A 603 25.01 -29.12 -7.65
C ASP A 603 23.62 -29.66 -7.31
N TRP A 604 22.57 -28.84 -7.48
CA TRP A 604 21.21 -29.22 -7.13
C TRP A 604 20.63 -30.20 -8.15
N ASP A 605 19.76 -31.10 -7.67
CA ASP A 605 18.96 -31.96 -8.54
C ASP A 605 18.06 -31.13 -9.47
N TRP A 606 17.84 -31.60 -10.69
CA TRP A 606 17.04 -30.91 -11.70
C TRP A 606 15.61 -30.58 -11.22
N ARG A 607 15.07 -31.40 -10.30
CA ARG A 607 13.72 -31.17 -9.72
C ARG A 607 13.66 -29.84 -9.00
N TRP A 608 14.70 -29.46 -8.26
CA TRP A 608 14.78 -28.17 -7.58
C TRP A 608 15.05 -27.04 -8.58
N LYS A 609 15.89 -27.27 -9.59
CA LYS A 609 16.20 -26.29 -10.64
C LYS A 609 14.97 -25.89 -11.45
N VAL A 610 14.03 -26.80 -11.64
CA VAL A 610 12.75 -26.55 -12.33
C VAL A 610 11.63 -26.22 -11.35
N GLY A 611 11.53 -26.95 -10.25
CA GLY A 611 10.44 -26.86 -9.29
C GLY A 611 10.33 -25.49 -8.61
N LEU A 612 11.45 -24.88 -8.19
CA LEU A 612 11.43 -23.58 -7.50
C LEU A 612 11.05 -22.41 -8.42
N PRO A 613 11.58 -22.27 -9.65
CA PRO A 613 11.07 -21.29 -10.59
C PRO A 613 9.59 -21.48 -10.94
N VAL A 614 9.14 -22.72 -11.14
CA VAL A 614 7.73 -23.03 -11.37
C VAL A 614 6.89 -22.65 -10.14
N ALA A 615 7.36 -22.95 -8.94
CA ALA A 615 6.68 -22.53 -7.70
C ALA A 615 6.58 -20.99 -7.62
N LEU A 616 7.64 -20.26 -7.93
CA LEU A 616 7.62 -18.78 -7.95
C LEU A 616 6.65 -18.23 -9.00
N LEU A 617 6.48 -18.91 -10.14
CA LEU A 617 5.52 -18.53 -11.16
C LEU A 617 4.07 -18.83 -10.72
N VAL A 618 3.83 -19.96 -10.06
CA VAL A 618 2.49 -20.46 -9.74
C VAL A 618 1.95 -19.90 -8.41
N LEU A 619 2.75 -19.91 -7.34
CA LEU A 619 2.29 -19.51 -6.01
C LEU A 619 1.72 -18.08 -5.94
N PRO A 620 2.28 -17.05 -6.61
CA PRO A 620 1.70 -15.71 -6.62
C PRO A 620 0.30 -15.64 -7.23
N PHE A 621 -0.10 -16.64 -8.04
CA PHE A 621 -1.44 -16.75 -8.60
C PHE A 621 -2.41 -17.49 -7.68
N LEU A 622 -1.91 -18.27 -6.72
CA LEU A 622 -2.71 -19.05 -5.77
C LEU A 622 -2.87 -18.36 -4.41
N ILE A 623 -1.95 -17.45 -4.06
CA ILE A 623 -1.90 -16.79 -2.75
C ILE A 623 -2.58 -15.42 -2.84
N ASP A 624 -3.67 -15.24 -2.08
CA ASP A 624 -4.27 -13.93 -1.82
C ASP A 624 -3.62 -13.29 -0.59
N GLN A 625 -2.94 -12.16 -0.78
CA GLN A 625 -2.17 -11.50 0.28
C GLN A 625 -3.02 -11.03 1.46
N THR A 626 -4.28 -10.66 1.22
CA THR A 626 -5.18 -10.25 2.30
C THR A 626 -5.63 -11.44 3.14
N THR A 627 -5.85 -12.61 2.54
CA THR A 627 -6.20 -13.83 3.28
C THR A 627 -5.12 -14.25 4.29
N PHE A 628 -3.85 -13.96 3.98
CA PHE A 628 -2.72 -14.26 4.86
C PHE A 628 -2.27 -13.06 5.72
N SER A 629 -2.95 -11.91 5.64
CA SER A 629 -2.74 -10.78 6.54
C SER A 629 -3.51 -10.96 7.86
N LEU A 630 -3.38 -9.99 8.77
CA LEU A 630 -4.19 -9.97 9.99
C LEU A 630 -5.63 -9.51 9.77
N HIS A 631 -5.97 -8.95 8.60
CA HIS A 631 -7.31 -8.42 8.32
C HIS A 631 -8.43 -9.44 8.54
N PRO A 632 -8.39 -10.69 8.01
CA PRO A 632 -9.46 -11.66 8.21
C PRO A 632 -9.63 -12.05 9.69
N PHE A 633 -8.53 -12.20 10.42
CA PHE A 633 -8.56 -12.48 11.85
C PHE A 633 -9.23 -11.34 12.63
N TYR A 634 -8.79 -10.11 12.39
CA TYR A 634 -9.32 -8.92 13.04
C TYR A 634 -10.82 -8.74 12.76
N ARG A 635 -11.22 -8.87 11.49
CA ARG A 635 -12.62 -8.82 11.06
C ARG A 635 -13.48 -9.87 11.76
N GLN A 636 -13.00 -11.12 11.83
CA GLN A 636 -13.73 -12.20 12.50
C GLN A 636 -13.88 -11.95 14.01
N ARG A 637 -12.84 -11.41 14.65
CA ARG A 637 -12.89 -11.11 16.09
C ARG A 637 -13.84 -9.96 16.39
N LEU A 638 -13.81 -8.90 15.59
CA LEU A 638 -14.79 -7.81 15.71
C LEU A 638 -16.22 -8.31 15.43
N ALA A 639 -16.41 -9.13 14.42
CA ALA A 639 -17.72 -9.69 14.12
C ALA A 639 -18.27 -10.53 15.28
N GLY A 640 -17.45 -11.36 15.91
CA GLY A 640 -17.87 -12.16 17.07
C GLY A 640 -18.34 -11.35 18.27
N ALA A 641 -17.82 -10.12 18.44
CA ALA A 641 -18.21 -9.23 19.53
C ALA A 641 -19.32 -8.25 19.17
N PHE A 642 -19.29 -7.66 17.97
CA PHE A 642 -20.12 -6.53 17.61
C PHE A 642 -21.19 -6.85 16.54
N ALA A 643 -21.03 -7.90 15.74
CA ALA A 643 -22.05 -8.30 14.77
C ALA A 643 -23.09 -9.22 15.44
N VAL A 644 -23.99 -8.64 16.17
CA VAL A 644 -24.99 -9.34 17.00
C VAL A 644 -26.41 -8.91 16.62
N ARG A 645 -27.34 -9.83 16.77
CA ARG A 645 -28.77 -9.61 16.62
C ARG A 645 -29.53 -10.23 17.79
N ARG A 646 -30.72 -9.74 18.07
CA ARG A 646 -31.63 -10.32 19.04
C ARG A 646 -32.24 -11.60 18.47
N ALA A 647 -32.27 -12.68 19.21
CA ALA A 647 -32.82 -13.95 18.76
C ALA A 647 -33.40 -14.76 19.94
N VAL A 648 -34.36 -15.62 19.64
CA VAL A 648 -34.78 -16.68 20.58
C VAL A 648 -33.76 -17.82 20.50
N LEU A 649 -33.18 -18.16 21.64
CA LEU A 649 -32.22 -19.24 21.76
C LEU A 649 -32.93 -20.60 21.84
N ASN A 650 -32.16 -21.69 21.74
CA ASN A 650 -32.72 -23.07 21.76
C ASN A 650 -33.46 -23.42 23.06
N ASP A 651 -33.14 -22.75 24.14
CA ASP A 651 -33.80 -22.90 25.44
C ASP A 651 -35.07 -22.01 25.62
N GLY A 652 -35.46 -21.31 24.58
CA GLY A 652 -36.60 -20.39 24.58
C GLY A 652 -36.32 -19.02 25.19
N SER A 653 -35.11 -18.76 25.70
CA SER A 653 -34.72 -17.45 26.19
C SER A 653 -34.40 -16.50 25.05
N VAL A 654 -34.50 -15.16 25.31
CA VAL A 654 -34.08 -14.12 24.35
C VAL A 654 -32.62 -13.75 24.62
N GLY A 655 -31.76 -13.88 23.62
CA GLY A 655 -30.35 -13.62 23.74
C GLY A 655 -29.75 -12.89 22.55
N GLY A 656 -28.52 -12.45 22.70
CA GLY A 656 -27.71 -11.90 21.60
C GLY A 656 -27.08 -13.05 20.79
N LEU A 657 -27.42 -13.17 19.50
CA LEU A 657 -26.86 -14.17 18.59
C LEU A 657 -25.89 -13.47 17.62
N PRO A 658 -24.59 -13.86 17.62
CA PRO A 658 -23.67 -13.31 16.65
C PRO A 658 -23.99 -13.80 15.23
N TYR A 659 -23.69 -12.96 14.22
CA TYR A 659 -23.74 -13.38 12.83
C TYR A 659 -22.63 -14.41 12.55
N ASP A 660 -22.96 -15.51 11.88
CA ASP A 660 -21.92 -16.45 11.41
C ASP A 660 -21.18 -15.82 10.23
N TYR A 661 -19.95 -15.45 10.49
CA TYR A 661 -19.08 -14.79 9.52
C TYR A 661 -18.90 -15.60 8.22
N ASN A 662 -18.91 -16.93 8.28
CA ASN A 662 -18.68 -17.78 7.12
C ASN A 662 -19.96 -18.11 6.36
N ALA A 663 -21.05 -18.30 7.08
CA ALA A 663 -22.33 -18.72 6.52
C ALA A 663 -23.26 -17.53 6.17
N GLU A 664 -23.09 -16.40 6.86
CA GLU A 664 -23.98 -15.24 6.74
C GLU A 664 -23.22 -13.98 6.31
N PRO A 665 -22.94 -13.81 5.01
CA PRO A 665 -22.26 -12.59 4.54
C PRO A 665 -23.17 -11.38 4.74
N THR A 666 -22.70 -10.41 5.53
CA THR A 666 -23.41 -9.13 5.77
C THR A 666 -23.11 -8.14 4.66
N ASN A 667 -23.66 -8.33 3.47
CA ASN A 667 -23.44 -7.45 2.33
C ASN A 667 -23.75 -6.00 2.69
N LEU A 668 -22.84 -5.10 2.36
CA LEU A 668 -22.94 -3.69 2.75
C LEU A 668 -24.18 -3.00 2.16
N SER A 669 -24.52 -3.31 0.90
CA SER A 669 -25.69 -2.74 0.22
C SER A 669 -27.03 -3.13 0.85
N THR A 670 -27.12 -4.27 1.53
CA THR A 670 -28.35 -4.78 2.12
C THR A 670 -28.37 -4.58 3.63
N HIS A 671 -27.29 -4.92 4.32
CA HIS A 671 -27.23 -4.92 5.80
C HIS A 671 -26.87 -3.56 6.39
N ALA A 672 -26.45 -2.58 5.60
CA ALA A 672 -26.26 -1.20 6.03
C ALA A 672 -27.30 -0.25 5.44
N ARG A 673 -28.44 -0.75 4.95
CA ARG A 673 -29.54 0.09 4.47
C ARG A 673 -30.07 0.97 5.61
N LYS A 674 -30.50 2.16 5.21
CA LYS A 674 -31.15 3.07 6.15
C LYS A 674 -32.38 2.39 6.76
N VAL A 675 -32.42 2.39 8.08
CA VAL A 675 -33.61 1.97 8.87
C VAL A 675 -34.42 3.22 9.23
N ASP A 676 -35.73 3.12 9.24
CA ASP A 676 -36.57 4.23 9.67
C ASP A 676 -36.24 4.60 11.13
N ARG A 677 -36.24 5.90 11.43
CA ARG A 677 -35.91 6.48 12.74
C ARG A 677 -34.47 6.17 13.24
N PHE A 678 -33.61 5.62 12.40
CA PHE A 678 -32.21 5.46 12.70
C PHE A 678 -31.33 6.09 11.59
N PRO A 679 -30.22 6.79 11.92
CA PRO A 679 -29.40 7.46 10.92
C PRO A 679 -28.76 6.47 9.94
N GLN A 680 -28.54 6.91 8.71
CA GLN A 680 -27.74 6.15 7.76
C GLN A 680 -26.29 6.11 8.25
N VAL A 681 -25.77 4.90 8.45
CA VAL A 681 -24.38 4.70 8.90
C VAL A 681 -23.41 4.83 7.73
N ILE A 682 -22.37 5.62 7.93
CA ILE A 682 -21.25 5.81 7.00
C ILE A 682 -19.96 5.48 7.74
N PHE A 683 -19.29 4.42 7.31
CA PHE A 683 -18.01 4.02 7.88
C PHE A 683 -16.89 4.79 7.18
N ALA A 684 -16.27 5.72 7.89
CA ALA A 684 -15.13 6.47 7.37
C ALA A 684 -13.85 5.61 7.41
N ALA A 685 -13.13 5.65 6.32
CA ALA A 685 -11.86 5.00 6.12
C ALA A 685 -10.90 5.97 5.40
N SER A 686 -9.67 5.56 5.19
CA SER A 686 -8.73 6.28 4.33
C SER A 686 -8.20 5.36 3.22
N ALA A 687 -7.98 5.93 2.04
CA ALA A 687 -7.31 5.23 0.96
C ALA A 687 -5.88 5.77 0.79
N ALA A 688 -4.91 4.86 0.67
CA ALA A 688 -3.52 5.22 0.46
C ALA A 688 -3.29 5.67 -0.98
N VAL A 689 -2.72 6.88 -1.17
CA VAL A 689 -2.37 7.46 -2.46
C VAL A 689 -1.02 8.16 -2.35
N SER A 690 -0.09 7.85 -3.24
CA SER A 690 1.30 8.36 -3.18
C SER A 690 1.58 9.52 -4.15
N LEU A 691 0.60 10.02 -4.88
CA LEU A 691 0.81 11.06 -5.88
C LEU A 691 0.91 12.44 -5.22
N ARG A 692 2.06 13.08 -5.36
CA ARG A 692 2.37 14.40 -4.77
C ARG A 692 1.44 15.53 -5.20
N ASN A 693 0.73 15.37 -6.30
CA ASN A 693 -0.20 16.37 -6.85
C ASN A 693 -1.62 16.27 -6.27
N ARG A 694 -1.96 15.17 -5.58
CA ARG A 694 -3.30 14.93 -5.04
C ARG A 694 -3.37 14.98 -3.53
N THR A 695 -2.25 14.79 -2.86
CA THR A 695 -2.17 14.82 -1.40
C THR A 695 -1.22 15.89 -0.92
N ALA A 696 -1.50 16.51 0.20
CA ALA A 696 -0.57 17.44 0.84
C ALA A 696 0.72 16.70 1.24
N PRO A 697 1.89 17.37 1.23
CA PRO A 697 3.13 16.80 1.73
C PRO A 697 2.95 16.27 3.16
N GLY A 698 3.40 15.02 3.41
CA GLY A 698 3.24 14.37 4.71
C GLY A 698 1.87 13.73 4.99
N ARG A 699 0.95 13.79 4.04
CA ARG A 699 -0.40 13.19 4.17
C ARG A 699 -0.70 12.30 2.96
N PRO A 700 -0.09 11.11 2.83
CA PRO A 700 -0.27 10.20 1.69
C PRO A 700 -1.57 9.38 1.79
N ALA A 701 -2.66 10.00 2.21
CA ALA A 701 -3.98 9.40 2.33
C ALA A 701 -5.07 10.38 1.89
N VAL A 702 -6.14 9.82 1.35
CA VAL A 702 -7.35 10.53 0.94
C VAL A 702 -8.57 9.94 1.64
N PRO A 703 -9.64 10.72 1.87
CA PRO A 703 -10.83 10.19 2.50
C PRO A 703 -11.49 9.11 1.63
N PHE A 704 -12.02 8.10 2.30
CA PHE A 704 -12.75 7.00 1.70
C PHE A 704 -13.87 6.56 2.63
N THR A 705 -15.05 6.26 2.08
CA THR A 705 -16.21 5.87 2.88
C THR A 705 -16.83 4.59 2.37
N PHE A 706 -17.40 3.83 3.30
CA PHE A 706 -18.24 2.68 3.04
C PHE A 706 -19.65 2.94 3.56
N ALA A 707 -20.63 2.86 2.69
CA ALA A 707 -22.04 2.96 3.07
C ALA A 707 -22.89 2.06 2.18
N SER A 708 -24.17 1.88 2.53
CA SER A 708 -25.07 1.00 1.77
C SER A 708 -25.35 1.51 0.34
N ASP A 709 -25.32 2.81 0.15
CA ASP A 709 -25.59 3.48 -1.12
C ASP A 709 -24.36 3.61 -2.01
N TYR A 710 -23.26 4.19 -1.48
CA TYR A 710 -22.03 4.46 -2.21
C TYR A 710 -20.80 4.09 -1.40
N VAL A 711 -19.78 3.62 -2.14
CA VAL A 711 -18.42 3.40 -1.64
C VAL A 711 -17.47 4.29 -2.44
N GLY A 712 -16.56 4.97 -1.75
CA GLY A 712 -15.56 5.83 -2.39
C GLY A 712 -15.27 7.11 -1.64
N GLY A 713 -14.74 8.09 -2.35
CA GLY A 713 -14.38 9.39 -1.80
C GLY A 713 -14.12 10.43 -2.88
N PRO A 714 -13.94 11.72 -2.52
CA PRO A 714 -13.81 12.81 -3.49
C PRO A 714 -12.61 12.69 -4.42
N ASP A 715 -11.54 12.01 -3.98
CA ASP A 715 -10.31 11.83 -4.77
C ASP A 715 -10.31 10.51 -5.55
N THR A 716 -11.10 9.53 -5.13
CA THR A 716 -11.16 8.19 -5.73
C THR A 716 -12.42 7.98 -6.57
N GLY A 717 -13.34 8.96 -6.58
CA GLY A 717 -14.68 8.81 -7.11
C GLY A 717 -15.58 7.94 -6.23
N TRP A 718 -16.85 7.87 -6.54
CA TRP A 718 -17.84 7.01 -5.89
C TRP A 718 -18.45 6.03 -6.87
N VAL A 719 -18.82 4.87 -6.37
CA VAL A 719 -19.59 3.87 -7.10
C VAL A 719 -20.70 3.34 -6.20
N ARG A 720 -21.84 2.97 -6.77
CA ARG A 720 -22.90 2.31 -6.01
C ARG A 720 -22.38 1.03 -5.36
N THR A 721 -22.66 0.85 -4.09
CA THR A 721 -22.21 -0.31 -3.32
C THR A 721 -22.64 -1.63 -3.94
N SER A 722 -23.88 -1.72 -4.41
CA SER A 722 -24.39 -2.90 -5.12
C SER A 722 -23.62 -3.20 -6.42
N THR A 723 -23.20 -2.17 -7.16
CA THR A 723 -22.37 -2.32 -8.37
C THR A 723 -20.99 -2.83 -8.02
N MET A 724 -20.37 -2.30 -6.96
CA MET A 724 -19.07 -2.78 -6.49
C MET A 724 -19.14 -4.25 -6.05
N GLU A 725 -20.16 -4.63 -5.30
CA GLU A 725 -20.42 -6.01 -4.87
C GLU A 725 -20.63 -6.96 -6.06
N ALA A 726 -21.43 -6.56 -7.04
CA ALA A 726 -21.72 -7.37 -8.23
C ALA A 726 -20.47 -7.57 -9.12
N THR A 727 -19.64 -6.54 -9.23
CA THR A 727 -18.43 -6.56 -10.07
C THR A 727 -17.27 -7.28 -9.38
N ALA A 728 -17.20 -7.26 -8.06
CA ALA A 728 -16.14 -7.87 -7.29
C ALA A 728 -16.23 -9.41 -7.35
N ARG A 729 -15.08 -10.06 -7.48
CA ARG A 729 -14.99 -11.52 -7.41
C ARG A 729 -15.25 -12.01 -5.98
N PRO A 730 -15.70 -13.26 -5.77
CA PRO A 730 -16.15 -13.75 -4.46
C PRO A 730 -15.17 -13.50 -3.31
N LEU A 731 -13.87 -13.73 -3.53
CA LEU A 731 -12.83 -13.52 -2.51
C LEU A 731 -12.68 -12.03 -2.12
N ILE A 732 -12.86 -11.11 -3.07
CA ILE A 732 -12.77 -9.67 -2.85
C ILE A 732 -14.10 -9.15 -2.27
N ARG A 733 -15.24 -9.71 -2.71
CA ARG A 733 -16.57 -9.35 -2.22
C ARG A 733 -16.71 -9.54 -0.70
N ARG A 734 -16.02 -10.53 -0.12
CA ARG A 734 -15.97 -10.72 1.35
C ARG A 734 -15.49 -9.49 2.12
N ASP A 735 -14.77 -8.59 1.45
CA ASP A 735 -14.26 -7.36 2.05
C ASP A 735 -15.14 -6.12 1.70
N ILE A 736 -16.34 -6.36 1.14
CA ILE A 736 -17.38 -5.34 0.89
C ILE A 736 -18.62 -5.72 1.70
N THR A 737 -18.42 -5.95 2.99
CA THR A 737 -19.47 -6.29 3.97
C THR A 737 -19.44 -5.29 5.10
N VAL A 738 -20.53 -5.20 5.88
CA VAL A 738 -20.57 -4.33 7.09
C VAL A 738 -19.42 -4.69 8.04
N GLN A 739 -19.23 -5.98 8.30
CA GLN A 739 -18.15 -6.47 9.17
C GLN A 739 -16.77 -6.06 8.65
N SER A 740 -16.57 -6.06 7.32
CA SER A 740 -15.32 -5.63 6.71
C SER A 740 -15.17 -4.12 6.74
N ALA A 741 -16.23 -3.35 6.48
CA ALA A 741 -16.21 -1.89 6.58
C ALA A 741 -15.81 -1.44 7.99
N VAL A 742 -16.37 -2.07 9.01
CA VAL A 742 -16.01 -1.88 10.43
C VAL A 742 -14.54 -2.19 10.66
N ALA A 743 -14.07 -3.36 10.19
CA ALA A 743 -12.68 -3.77 10.37
C ALA A 743 -11.68 -2.87 9.62
N VAL A 744 -12.02 -2.40 8.42
CA VAL A 744 -11.19 -1.47 7.64
C VAL A 744 -11.15 -0.10 8.30
N SER A 745 -12.31 0.41 8.73
CA SER A 745 -12.39 1.67 9.48
C SER A 745 -11.54 1.66 10.75
N GLY A 746 -11.38 0.48 11.40
CA GLY A 746 -10.55 0.28 12.58
C GLY A 746 -9.16 -0.28 12.34
N ALA A 747 -8.68 -0.28 11.10
CA ALA A 747 -7.39 -0.86 10.71
C ALA A 747 -6.20 0.04 11.07
N ALA A 748 -5.99 0.29 12.35
CA ALA A 748 -4.98 1.22 12.87
C ALA A 748 -3.53 0.80 12.54
N PHE A 749 -3.26 -0.50 12.39
CA PHE A 749 -1.96 -1.01 11.96
C PHE A 749 -1.99 -1.33 10.47
N ALA A 750 -1.35 -0.48 9.68
CA ALA A 750 -1.31 -0.62 8.23
C ALA A 750 0.08 -0.28 7.68
N SER A 751 0.33 -0.69 6.45
CA SER A 751 1.55 -0.34 5.69
C SER A 751 1.51 1.08 5.12
N ALA A 752 0.39 1.80 5.31
CA ALA A 752 0.22 3.21 5.01
C ALA A 752 -0.75 3.83 6.02
N MET A 753 -0.25 4.73 6.86
CA MET A 753 -0.99 5.30 7.99
C MET A 753 -1.26 6.80 7.85
N GLY A 754 -1.21 7.32 6.62
CA GLY A 754 -1.58 8.71 6.34
C GLY A 754 -0.82 9.73 7.19
N THR A 755 -1.55 10.52 7.97
CA THR A 755 -0.96 11.51 8.88
C THR A 755 -0.25 10.89 10.09
N GLN A 756 -0.55 9.64 10.40
CA GLN A 756 0.02 8.89 11.53
C GLN A 756 1.15 7.96 11.11
N THR A 757 1.88 8.32 10.03
CA THR A 757 3.00 7.53 9.49
C THR A 757 3.95 7.07 10.58
N MET A 758 4.15 5.76 10.66
CA MET A 758 5.02 5.14 11.65
C MET A 758 6.24 4.49 10.99
N PHE A 759 7.36 4.47 11.71
CA PHE A 759 8.62 3.91 11.24
C PHE A 759 8.58 2.41 10.90
N PHE A 760 7.57 1.67 11.37
CA PHE A 760 7.44 0.22 11.13
C PHE A 760 6.49 -0.16 9.96
N GLU A 761 5.95 0.79 9.20
CA GLU A 761 5.04 0.51 8.06
C GLU A 761 5.62 -0.52 7.09
N ARG A 762 6.91 -0.39 6.76
CA ARG A 762 7.59 -1.33 5.86
C ARG A 762 7.75 -2.73 6.45
N LEU A 763 7.93 -2.84 7.79
CA LEU A 763 7.92 -4.14 8.46
C LEU A 763 6.56 -4.79 8.42
N LEU A 764 5.48 -4.01 8.58
CA LEU A 764 4.11 -4.51 8.43
C LEU A 764 3.84 -5.00 7.00
N ALA A 765 4.34 -4.26 6.00
CA ALA A 765 4.26 -4.68 4.59
C ALA A 765 5.05 -5.97 4.34
N LEU A 766 6.29 -6.06 4.84
CA LEU A 766 7.18 -7.19 4.66
C LEU A 766 6.65 -8.45 5.33
N SER A 767 6.16 -8.33 6.56
CA SER A 767 5.60 -9.44 7.34
C SER A 767 4.14 -9.76 7.00
N ASN A 768 3.48 -8.93 6.19
CA ASN A 768 2.05 -8.96 5.89
C ASN A 768 1.14 -8.86 7.15
N LEU A 769 1.65 -8.25 8.23
CA LEU A 769 0.96 -8.07 9.50
C LEU A 769 0.09 -6.79 9.52
N ARG A 770 -0.62 -6.51 8.45
CA ARG A 770 -1.50 -5.35 8.32
C ARG A 770 -2.96 -5.71 8.60
N LEU A 771 -3.72 -4.74 9.09
CA LEU A 771 -5.16 -4.82 9.31
C LEU A 771 -5.98 -4.27 8.13
N GLY A 772 -5.41 -3.35 7.34
CA GLY A 772 -6.05 -2.81 6.14
C GLY A 772 -6.19 -3.83 5.01
N THR A 773 -7.05 -3.53 4.05
CA THR A 773 -7.29 -4.40 2.90
C THR A 773 -7.32 -3.63 1.58
N TRP A 774 -7.10 -4.33 0.48
CA TRP A 774 -7.23 -3.81 -0.87
C TRP A 774 -8.65 -4.01 -1.36
N VAL A 775 -9.33 -2.91 -1.66
CA VAL A 775 -10.70 -2.89 -2.20
C VAL A 775 -10.72 -2.43 -3.66
N PRO A 776 -11.76 -2.73 -4.45
CA PRO A 776 -11.89 -2.21 -5.80
C PRO A 776 -11.84 -0.68 -5.83
N ASN A 777 -11.13 -0.13 -6.79
CA ASN A 777 -11.03 1.31 -7.00
C ASN A 777 -12.27 1.83 -7.72
N PRO A 778 -13.07 2.74 -7.13
CA PRO A 778 -14.26 3.29 -7.76
C PRO A 778 -13.98 3.94 -9.12
N ALA A 779 -12.93 4.76 -9.22
CA ALA A 779 -12.54 5.40 -10.48
C ALA A 779 -12.19 4.37 -11.57
N TYR A 780 -11.50 3.29 -11.20
CA TYR A 780 -11.19 2.21 -12.13
C TYR A 780 -12.44 1.47 -12.59
N LEU A 781 -13.41 1.23 -11.68
CA LEU A 781 -14.68 0.61 -12.02
C LEU A 781 -15.50 1.47 -12.98
N ALA A 782 -15.52 2.78 -12.78
CA ALA A 782 -16.19 3.72 -13.65
C ALA A 782 -15.60 3.71 -15.08
N GLU A 783 -14.29 3.77 -15.20
CA GLU A 783 -13.60 3.68 -16.48
C GLU A 783 -13.83 2.32 -17.15
N LEU A 784 -13.81 1.23 -16.39
CA LEU A 784 -14.06 -0.11 -16.87
C LEU A 784 -15.50 -0.27 -17.40
N ALA A 785 -16.49 0.34 -16.72
CA ALA A 785 -17.88 0.35 -17.16
C ALA A 785 -18.05 1.14 -18.47
N LYS A 786 -17.35 2.27 -18.61
CA LYS A 786 -17.43 3.15 -19.77
C LYS A 786 -16.80 2.57 -21.04
N TYR A 787 -15.62 1.96 -20.90
CA TYR A 787 -14.81 1.54 -22.05
C TYR A 787 -14.72 0.02 -22.24
N GLY A 788 -15.22 -0.76 -21.30
CA GLY A 788 -15.06 -2.20 -21.26
C GLY A 788 -13.63 -2.64 -20.92
N PRO A 789 -13.44 -3.94 -20.66
CA PRO A 789 -12.13 -4.50 -20.37
C PRO A 789 -11.29 -4.63 -21.62
N ASP A 790 -10.05 -4.19 -21.56
CA ASP A 790 -9.02 -4.42 -22.57
C ASP A 790 -7.71 -4.88 -21.90
N TRP A 791 -6.64 -5.05 -22.67
CA TRP A 791 -5.35 -5.44 -22.15
C TRP A 791 -4.68 -4.34 -21.28
N THR A 792 -5.07 -3.06 -21.45
CA THR A 792 -4.61 -1.92 -20.63
C THR A 792 -5.44 -1.77 -19.36
N MET A 793 -6.73 -2.10 -19.44
CA MET A 793 -7.69 -2.09 -18.36
C MET A 793 -8.32 -3.47 -18.17
N PRO A 794 -7.61 -4.45 -17.63
CA PRO A 794 -8.17 -5.77 -17.41
C PRO A 794 -9.31 -5.72 -16.37
N ARG A 795 -10.19 -6.70 -16.39
CA ARG A 795 -11.20 -6.90 -15.35
C ARG A 795 -10.56 -6.90 -13.97
N LEU A 796 -11.33 -6.63 -12.93
CA LEU A 796 -10.86 -6.70 -11.55
C LEU A 796 -10.14 -8.03 -11.27
N PRO A 797 -9.05 -8.02 -10.51
CA PRO A 797 -8.32 -9.23 -10.17
C PRO A 797 -9.21 -10.19 -9.38
N ARG A 798 -8.97 -11.49 -9.52
CA ARG A 798 -9.68 -12.52 -8.73
C ARG A 798 -9.20 -12.55 -7.28
N MET A 799 -7.95 -12.17 -7.04
CA MET A 799 -7.29 -12.14 -5.75
C MET A 799 -6.18 -11.08 -5.70
N ARG A 800 -5.75 -10.72 -4.50
CA ARG A 800 -4.68 -9.73 -4.26
C ARG A 800 -3.34 -10.43 -4.27
N ARG A 801 -2.70 -10.45 -5.43
CA ARG A 801 -1.43 -11.14 -5.69
C ARG A 801 -0.24 -10.42 -5.03
N LEU A 802 0.91 -11.07 -5.01
CA LEU A 802 2.18 -10.58 -4.47
C LEU A 802 2.52 -9.13 -4.87
N ARG A 803 2.13 -8.69 -6.07
CA ARG A 803 2.38 -7.31 -6.52
C ARG A 803 1.81 -6.25 -5.57
N TYR A 804 0.68 -6.50 -4.90
CA TYR A 804 0.09 -5.55 -3.95
C TYR A 804 0.94 -5.44 -2.68
N GLN A 805 1.50 -6.54 -2.19
CA GLN A 805 2.46 -6.52 -1.09
C GLN A 805 3.76 -5.78 -1.48
N LEU A 806 4.25 -5.98 -2.70
CA LEU A 806 5.41 -5.23 -3.20
C LEU A 806 5.13 -3.73 -3.32
N GLN A 807 3.91 -3.32 -3.71
CA GLN A 807 3.49 -1.91 -3.68
C GLN A 807 3.53 -1.34 -2.26
N GLU A 808 3.05 -2.10 -1.27
CA GLU A 808 3.12 -1.72 0.14
C GLU A 808 4.56 -1.58 0.63
N LEU A 809 5.43 -2.53 0.28
CA LEU A 809 6.85 -2.52 0.66
C LEU A 809 7.59 -1.30 0.07
N VAL A 810 7.31 -0.96 -1.18
CA VAL A 810 7.87 0.22 -1.86
C VAL A 810 7.23 1.52 -1.34
N GLY A 811 6.03 1.44 -0.73
CA GLY A 811 5.29 2.60 -0.24
C GLY A 811 4.74 3.48 -1.38
N ARG A 812 4.37 2.87 -2.49
CA ARG A 812 3.81 3.57 -3.66
C ARG A 812 2.45 3.05 -4.04
N TYR A 813 1.44 3.89 -3.84
CA TYR A 813 0.03 3.60 -4.07
C TYR A 813 -0.49 4.44 -5.22
N SER A 814 -0.92 3.79 -6.31
CA SER A 814 -1.46 4.48 -7.48
C SER A 814 -2.97 4.62 -7.36
N ASP A 815 -3.47 5.83 -7.57
CA ASP A 815 -4.89 6.16 -7.65
C ASP A 815 -5.60 5.55 -8.88
N THR A 816 -4.84 5.16 -9.89
CA THR A 816 -5.34 4.52 -11.12
C THR A 816 -5.23 2.98 -11.09
N SER A 817 -4.80 2.41 -9.96
CA SER A 817 -4.74 0.94 -9.79
C SER A 817 -6.15 0.34 -9.76
N PRO A 818 -6.35 -0.92 -10.22
CA PRO A 818 -7.63 -1.62 -10.07
C PRO A 818 -8.12 -1.74 -8.64
N MET A 819 -7.21 -1.71 -7.68
CA MET A 819 -7.48 -1.82 -6.25
C MET A 819 -6.79 -0.68 -5.50
N LEU A 820 -7.42 -0.22 -4.43
CA LEU A 820 -6.87 0.74 -3.47
C LEU A 820 -6.65 0.07 -2.12
N LEU A 821 -5.55 0.41 -1.44
CA LEU A 821 -5.36 0.01 -0.04
C LEU A 821 -6.16 0.93 0.85
N CYS A 822 -7.18 0.38 1.52
CA CYS A 822 -7.98 1.09 2.50
C CYS A 822 -7.56 0.70 3.92
N THR A 823 -7.49 1.70 4.80
CA THR A 823 -7.02 1.61 6.17
C THR A 823 -7.90 2.45 7.11
N ASP A 824 -7.51 2.57 8.38
CA ASP A 824 -8.24 3.30 9.41
C ASP A 824 -8.67 4.71 8.96
N GLY A 825 -9.90 5.08 9.28
CA GLY A 825 -10.42 6.43 9.02
C GLY A 825 -9.63 7.51 9.76
N GLY A 826 -9.12 7.21 10.94
CA GLY A 826 -8.28 8.13 11.73
C GLY A 826 -6.94 8.49 11.07
N HIS A 827 -6.51 7.77 10.05
CA HIS A 827 -5.36 8.15 9.23
C HIS A 827 -5.62 9.40 8.37
N PHE A 828 -6.88 9.77 8.15
CA PHE A 828 -7.29 11.01 7.49
C PHE A 828 -7.98 11.95 8.47
N ASP A 829 -9.12 11.56 9.06
CA ASP A 829 -9.92 12.34 10.03
C ASP A 829 -10.45 11.40 11.12
N ASN A 830 -9.96 11.56 12.34
CA ASN A 830 -10.33 10.70 13.46
C ASN A 830 -11.70 11.02 14.08
N LEU A 831 -12.30 12.14 13.74
CA LEU A 831 -13.64 12.54 14.20
C LEU A 831 -14.75 12.17 13.20
N GLY A 832 -14.43 12.00 11.92
CA GLY A 832 -15.41 11.87 10.85
C GLY A 832 -16.11 13.19 10.49
N LEU A 833 -15.59 14.30 11.01
CA LEU A 833 -16.19 15.63 10.87
C LEU A 833 -16.17 16.13 9.42
N VAL A 834 -15.06 15.93 8.71
CA VAL A 834 -14.93 16.38 7.31
C VAL A 834 -15.96 15.70 6.42
N GLU A 835 -16.23 14.42 6.63
CA GLU A 835 -17.27 13.72 5.87
C GLU A 835 -18.67 14.21 6.25
N MET A 836 -18.94 14.48 7.54
CA MET A 836 -20.20 15.03 8.00
C MET A 836 -20.46 16.43 7.43
N LEU A 837 -19.44 17.27 7.33
CA LEU A 837 -19.53 18.58 6.69
C LEU A 837 -19.79 18.46 5.19
N ARG A 838 -19.20 17.45 4.53
CA ARG A 838 -19.45 17.12 3.12
C ARG A 838 -20.91 16.73 2.88
N LEU A 839 -21.53 16.06 3.86
CA LEU A 839 -22.95 15.71 3.85
C LEU A 839 -23.87 16.91 4.17
N ARG A 840 -23.30 18.06 4.51
CA ARG A 840 -24.04 19.31 4.73
C ARG A 840 -25.05 19.20 5.84
N CYS A 841 -24.63 18.91 7.07
CA CYS A 841 -25.48 18.87 8.25
C CYS A 841 -25.46 20.22 8.98
N ARG A 842 -26.63 20.71 9.40
CA ARG A 842 -26.75 21.98 10.12
C ARG A 842 -26.25 21.86 11.55
N THR A 843 -26.72 20.86 12.29
CA THR A 843 -26.27 20.57 13.65
C THR A 843 -25.49 19.27 13.67
N ILE A 844 -24.25 19.33 14.10
CA ILE A 844 -23.34 18.17 14.14
C ILE A 844 -22.98 17.86 15.58
N TYR A 845 -23.39 16.68 16.06
CA TYR A 845 -22.96 16.14 17.35
C TYR A 845 -21.69 15.30 17.15
N ILE A 846 -20.62 15.60 17.87
CA ILE A 846 -19.37 14.84 17.84
C ILE A 846 -19.11 14.21 19.19
N ILE A 847 -19.07 12.89 19.22
CA ILE A 847 -18.68 12.12 20.40
C ILE A 847 -17.19 11.73 20.22
N ASP A 848 -16.33 12.43 20.97
CA ASP A 848 -14.88 12.23 20.87
C ASP A 848 -14.32 11.52 22.11
N SER A 849 -13.87 10.31 21.87
CA SER A 849 -13.13 9.50 22.84
C SER A 849 -11.69 9.26 22.42
N SER A 850 -11.11 10.10 21.59
CA SER A 850 -9.70 10.03 21.22
C SER A 850 -8.80 10.19 22.46
N GLY A 851 -7.65 9.52 22.45
CA GLY A 851 -6.69 9.54 23.55
C GLY A 851 -5.73 10.74 23.51
N ASP A 852 -6.23 11.93 23.16
CA ASP A 852 -5.44 13.14 23.08
C ASP A 852 -4.65 13.42 24.37
N THR A 853 -3.44 13.90 24.21
CA THR A 853 -2.64 14.34 25.35
C THR A 853 -3.07 15.74 25.78
N PRO A 854 -3.42 15.96 27.07
CA PRO A 854 -3.69 17.32 27.56
C PRO A 854 -2.52 18.27 27.31
N PRO A 855 -2.75 19.59 27.25
CA PRO A 855 -4.00 20.30 27.56
C PRO A 855 -4.92 20.51 26.37
N LEU A 856 -4.56 20.13 25.16
CA LEU A 856 -5.27 20.53 23.96
C LEU A 856 -6.10 19.37 23.38
N ALA A 857 -7.30 19.68 22.83
CA ALA A 857 -8.07 18.79 21.99
C ALA A 857 -7.45 18.73 20.56
N THR A 858 -6.31 18.09 20.42
CA THR A 858 -5.50 18.05 19.17
C THR A 858 -6.29 17.46 18.02
N THR A 859 -7.11 16.44 18.28
CA THR A 859 -7.95 15.79 17.26
C THR A 859 -8.99 16.76 16.70
N LEU A 860 -9.63 17.58 17.54
CA LEU A 860 -10.53 18.63 17.11
C LEU A 860 -9.80 19.69 16.28
N ALA A 861 -8.66 20.18 16.74
CA ALA A 861 -7.88 21.19 16.03
C ALA A 861 -7.43 20.69 14.64
N GLN A 862 -7.03 19.42 14.53
CA GLN A 862 -6.70 18.80 13.27
C GLN A 862 -7.91 18.71 12.33
N ALA A 863 -9.08 18.31 12.85
CA ALA A 863 -10.30 18.18 12.05
C ALA A 863 -10.79 19.54 11.56
N VAL A 864 -10.73 20.59 12.39
CA VAL A 864 -11.06 21.98 12.01
C VAL A 864 -10.13 22.49 10.91
N THR A 865 -8.83 22.27 11.06
CA THR A 865 -7.85 22.63 10.02
C THR A 865 -8.12 21.88 8.72
N LEU A 866 -8.43 20.59 8.82
CA LEU A 866 -8.71 19.73 7.67
C LEU A 866 -10.03 20.12 6.97
N ALA A 867 -11.06 20.52 7.72
CA ALA A 867 -12.33 21.02 7.18
C ALA A 867 -12.09 22.27 6.30
N TYR A 868 -11.25 23.19 6.78
CA TYR A 868 -10.87 24.37 6.00
C TYR A 868 -10.02 24.00 4.79
N GLU A 869 -9.01 23.14 4.96
CA GLU A 869 -8.12 22.74 3.86
C GLU A 869 -8.85 21.94 2.77
N ASP A 870 -9.78 21.07 3.14
CA ASP A 870 -10.46 20.17 2.21
C ASP A 870 -11.72 20.79 1.61
N LEU A 871 -12.53 21.45 2.40
CA LEU A 871 -13.87 21.93 2.02
C LEU A 871 -13.99 23.45 1.98
N GLY A 872 -13.06 24.18 2.56
CA GLY A 872 -13.20 25.63 2.75
C GLY A 872 -14.17 26.02 3.86
N VAL A 873 -14.66 25.06 4.66
CA VAL A 873 -15.57 25.29 5.77
C VAL A 873 -14.80 25.86 6.96
N VAL A 874 -15.33 26.95 7.54
CA VAL A 874 -14.77 27.60 8.73
C VAL A 874 -15.54 27.14 9.96
N ILE A 875 -14.83 26.74 11.00
CA ILE A 875 -15.40 26.34 12.27
C ILE A 875 -14.78 27.20 13.36
N GLU A 876 -15.63 27.87 14.13
CA GLU A 876 -15.23 28.78 15.20
C GLU A 876 -15.77 28.31 16.55
N PHE A 877 -14.88 28.19 17.52
CA PHE A 877 -15.23 27.98 18.91
C PHE A 877 -14.84 29.20 19.72
N PRO A 878 -15.70 29.69 20.63
CA PRO A 878 -15.28 30.68 21.60
C PRO A 878 -14.10 30.16 22.41
N LYS A 879 -13.02 30.94 22.49
CA LYS A 879 -11.78 30.52 23.12
C LYS A 879 -11.97 30.06 24.56
N ASP A 880 -12.80 30.78 25.31
CA ASP A 880 -13.07 30.46 26.72
C ASP A 880 -13.85 29.15 26.86
N GLU A 881 -14.69 28.80 25.91
CA GLU A 881 -15.42 27.53 25.90
C GLU A 881 -14.45 26.33 25.69
N VAL A 882 -13.53 26.42 24.74
CA VAL A 882 -12.55 25.33 24.50
C VAL A 882 -11.64 25.12 25.71
N LEU A 883 -11.30 26.18 26.44
CA LEU A 883 -10.49 26.08 27.64
C LEU A 883 -11.18 25.31 28.78
N LYS A 884 -12.50 25.26 28.80
CA LYS A 884 -13.27 24.45 29.77
C LYS A 884 -13.06 22.94 29.59
N LEU A 885 -12.62 22.49 28.42
CA LEU A 885 -12.27 21.08 28.18
C LEU A 885 -10.92 20.66 28.78
N VAL A 886 -10.12 21.63 29.22
CA VAL A 886 -8.77 21.33 29.73
C VAL A 886 -8.86 20.68 31.11
N PRO A 887 -8.23 19.51 31.33
CA PRO A 887 -8.14 18.94 32.70
C PRO A 887 -7.47 19.90 33.68
N GLY A 888 -8.05 20.04 34.85
CA GLY A 888 -7.67 21.00 35.85
C GLY A 888 -8.32 22.38 35.70
N SER A 889 -9.24 22.56 34.71
CA SER A 889 -9.98 23.82 34.52
C SER A 889 -11.22 23.94 35.41
N ALA A 890 -11.67 22.86 36.06
CA ALA A 890 -12.78 22.92 37.00
C ALA A 890 -12.39 23.64 38.28
N VAL A 891 -13.38 24.21 38.98
CA VAL A 891 -13.21 24.71 40.35
C VAL A 891 -12.77 23.53 41.22
N PRO A 892 -11.60 23.63 41.92
CA PRO A 892 -11.09 22.51 42.69
C PRO A 892 -12.01 22.22 43.89
N LEU A 893 -12.25 20.94 44.12
CA LEU A 893 -12.92 20.46 45.34
C LEU A 893 -12.03 20.71 46.57
N GLY A 894 -12.66 20.92 47.69
CA GLY A 894 -11.98 21.14 48.98
C GLY A 894 -11.12 19.95 49.39
N PRO A 895 -10.02 20.13 50.12
CA PRO A 895 -9.09 19.03 50.48
C PRO A 895 -9.75 17.90 51.30
N ALA A 896 -10.86 18.20 51.99
CA ALA A 896 -11.62 17.22 52.79
C ALA A 896 -12.62 16.41 51.94
N GLU A 897 -12.86 16.77 50.68
CA GLU A 897 -13.78 16.07 49.83
C GLU A 897 -13.18 14.79 49.28
N ALA A 898 -13.98 13.71 49.27
CA ALA A 898 -13.52 12.37 48.89
C ALA A 898 -12.89 12.30 47.48
N MET A 899 -13.32 13.18 46.56
CA MET A 899 -12.87 13.19 45.16
C MET A 899 -11.78 14.26 44.90
N ALA A 900 -11.28 14.97 45.92
CA ALA A 900 -10.27 16.04 45.80
C ALA A 900 -9.00 15.57 45.05
N ALA A 901 -8.65 14.29 45.16
CA ALA A 901 -7.51 13.70 44.46
C ALA A 901 -7.67 13.72 42.92
N LEU A 902 -8.87 13.94 42.39
CA LEU A 902 -9.14 14.07 40.96
C LEU A 902 -9.11 15.52 40.44
N ASN A 903 -8.90 16.53 41.30
CA ASN A 903 -8.94 17.95 40.91
C ASN A 903 -8.08 18.27 39.67
N ALA A 904 -6.89 17.73 39.59
CA ALA A 904 -6.01 17.92 38.43
C ALA A 904 -6.54 17.26 37.13
N ARG A 905 -7.56 16.41 37.21
CA ARG A 905 -8.16 15.68 36.10
C ARG A 905 -9.55 16.18 35.71
N PHE A 906 -10.19 17.00 36.56
CA PHE A 906 -11.50 17.56 36.29
C PHE A 906 -11.42 18.70 35.27
N SER A 907 -12.23 18.61 34.24
CA SER A 907 -12.52 19.69 33.29
C SER A 907 -13.75 20.46 33.76
N ALA A 908 -13.83 21.75 33.49
CA ALA A 908 -15.00 22.57 33.81
C ALA A 908 -16.23 22.16 32.97
N SER A 909 -16.00 21.63 31.78
CA SER A 909 -17.03 21.04 30.92
C SER A 909 -16.47 19.88 30.11
N CYS A 910 -17.32 18.95 29.74
CA CYS A 910 -17.02 17.91 28.75
C CYS A 910 -17.62 18.21 27.37
N VAL A 911 -18.45 19.27 27.25
CA VAL A 911 -19.15 19.65 26.02
C VAL A 911 -18.89 21.12 25.72
N VAL A 912 -18.62 21.43 24.44
CA VAL A 912 -18.51 22.80 23.94
C VAL A 912 -19.26 22.94 22.63
N THR A 913 -19.79 24.13 22.37
CA THR A 913 -20.50 24.45 21.14
C THR A 913 -19.68 25.41 20.29
N GLY A 914 -19.72 25.21 18.96
CA GLY A 914 -19.10 26.08 17.98
C GLY A 914 -20.02 26.37 16.81
N THR A 915 -19.64 27.34 16.01
CA THR A 915 -20.37 27.75 14.80
C THR A 915 -19.64 27.18 13.58
N ILE A 916 -20.42 26.62 12.65
CA ILE A 916 -19.97 26.19 11.33
C ILE A 916 -20.34 27.27 10.35
N ARG A 917 -19.42 27.70 9.47
CA ARG A 917 -19.71 28.57 8.33
C ARG A 917 -19.37 27.84 7.04
N TYR A 918 -20.40 27.49 6.31
CA TYR A 918 -20.29 26.89 5.00
C TYR A 918 -19.90 27.95 3.96
N PRO A 919 -19.13 27.61 2.93
CA PRO A 919 -18.73 28.56 1.87
C PRO A 919 -19.93 29.12 1.08
N GLU A 920 -21.07 28.43 1.12
CA GLU A 920 -22.32 28.80 0.45
C GLU A 920 -23.54 28.42 1.27
N PRO A 921 -24.66 29.12 1.10
CA PRO A 921 -25.92 28.76 1.74
C PRO A 921 -26.37 27.35 1.36
N VAL A 922 -26.77 26.57 2.34
CA VAL A 922 -27.27 25.19 2.22
C VAL A 922 -28.75 25.14 2.58
N LEU A 923 -29.55 24.43 1.79
CA LEU A 923 -30.91 24.11 2.12
C LEU A 923 -30.96 22.87 3.01
N PHE A 924 -31.00 23.03 4.32
CA PHE A 924 -30.90 21.91 5.26
C PHE A 924 -32.19 21.09 5.38
N ALA A 925 -33.37 21.75 5.22
CA ALA A 925 -34.66 21.08 5.22
C ALA A 925 -35.61 21.74 4.21
N PRO A 926 -36.53 20.97 3.61
CA PRO A 926 -37.57 21.54 2.75
C PRO A 926 -38.39 22.60 3.48
N GLY A 927 -38.59 23.77 2.86
CA GLY A 927 -39.38 24.86 3.43
C GLY A 927 -38.63 25.77 4.39
N THR A 928 -37.37 25.53 4.68
CA THR A 928 -36.50 26.46 5.43
C THR A 928 -35.69 27.35 4.48
N PRO A 929 -35.39 28.60 4.86
CA PRO A 929 -34.46 29.40 4.04
C PRO A 929 -33.08 28.79 4.03
N PRO A 930 -32.35 28.84 2.90
CA PRO A 930 -30.94 28.43 2.84
C PRO A 930 -30.10 29.23 3.84
N SER A 931 -29.16 28.56 4.52
CA SER A 931 -28.27 29.20 5.48
C SER A 931 -26.86 28.69 5.30
N ASP A 932 -25.87 29.54 5.46
CA ASP A 932 -24.44 29.16 5.49
C ASP A 932 -23.95 28.84 6.91
N GLU A 933 -24.84 29.01 7.92
CA GLU A 933 -24.51 28.75 9.31
C GLU A 933 -25.05 27.41 9.80
N GLY A 934 -24.22 26.73 10.56
CA GLY A 934 -24.54 25.52 11.31
C GLY A 934 -23.94 25.53 12.71
N THR A 935 -24.27 24.53 13.49
CA THR A 935 -23.79 24.36 14.87
C THR A 935 -23.02 23.06 15.03
N ILE A 936 -21.92 23.10 15.75
CA ILE A 936 -21.17 21.93 16.17
C ILE A 936 -21.27 21.78 17.69
N ILE A 937 -21.61 20.59 18.14
CA ILE A 937 -21.67 20.21 19.56
C ILE A 937 -20.60 19.15 19.77
N PHE A 938 -19.52 19.53 20.40
CA PHE A 938 -18.36 18.68 20.60
C PHE A 938 -18.32 18.16 22.03
N ALA A 939 -18.50 16.86 22.21
CA ALA A 939 -18.45 16.17 23.49
C ALA A 939 -17.15 15.34 23.60
N LYS A 940 -16.29 15.68 24.55
CA LYS A 940 -15.00 15.05 24.79
C LYS A 940 -15.04 14.14 26.01
N ALA A 941 -14.45 12.94 25.90
CA ALA A 941 -14.33 12.00 27.00
C ALA A 941 -13.32 12.53 28.05
N ASN A 942 -13.79 13.46 28.87
CA ASN A 942 -13.13 14.07 30.00
C ASN A 942 -13.90 13.77 31.28
N LEU A 943 -13.29 14.03 32.43
CA LEU A 943 -13.92 13.95 33.76
C LEU A 943 -14.43 15.32 34.19
N THR A 944 -15.61 15.35 34.77
CA THR A 944 -16.18 16.53 35.48
C THR A 944 -16.56 16.13 36.90
N SER A 945 -16.66 17.08 37.81
CA SER A 945 -16.88 16.82 39.24
C SER A 945 -18.30 16.38 39.58
N ASP A 946 -19.26 16.59 38.68
CA ASP A 946 -20.68 16.27 38.82
C ASP A 946 -21.06 14.88 38.26
N MET A 947 -20.06 14.09 37.81
CA MET A 947 -20.27 12.70 37.38
C MET A 947 -20.68 11.80 38.55
N SER A 948 -21.29 10.65 38.20
CA SER A 948 -21.74 9.69 39.21
C SER A 948 -20.60 9.15 40.11
N TYR A 949 -20.96 8.78 41.33
CA TYR A 949 -19.97 8.27 42.29
C TYR A 949 -19.22 7.04 41.76
N GLU A 950 -19.90 6.13 41.11
CA GLU A 950 -19.30 4.91 40.54
C GLU A 950 -18.25 5.24 39.51
N LEU A 951 -18.52 6.21 38.65
CA LEU A 951 -17.61 6.64 37.59
C LEU A 951 -16.37 7.33 38.20
N LEU A 952 -16.56 8.22 39.17
CA LEU A 952 -15.47 8.91 39.86
C LEU A 952 -14.66 7.95 40.73
N SER A 953 -15.30 6.96 41.37
CA SER A 953 -14.62 5.89 42.13
C SER A 953 -13.72 5.05 41.21
N TYR A 954 -14.23 4.68 40.00
CA TYR A 954 -13.40 4.01 39.01
C TYR A 954 -12.22 4.88 38.56
N ALA A 955 -12.46 6.19 38.37
CA ALA A 955 -11.42 7.14 37.97
C ALA A 955 -10.32 7.28 39.06
N LEU A 956 -10.67 7.18 40.33
CA LEU A 956 -9.69 7.16 41.45
C LEU A 956 -8.79 5.92 41.38
N LYS A 957 -9.40 4.75 41.13
CA LYS A 957 -8.66 3.49 41.05
C LYS A 957 -7.79 3.44 39.80
N GLU A 958 -8.34 3.82 38.65
CA GLU A 958 -7.68 3.70 37.35
C GLU A 958 -7.15 5.06 36.86
N LYS A 959 -5.87 5.31 37.14
CA LYS A 959 -5.22 6.59 36.82
C LYS A 959 -5.20 6.93 35.33
N ALA A 960 -5.21 5.93 34.47
CA ALA A 960 -5.22 6.12 33.01
C ALA A 960 -6.60 6.46 32.43
N PHE A 961 -7.69 6.17 33.17
CA PHE A 961 -9.04 6.51 32.75
C PHE A 961 -9.25 8.04 32.72
N PRO A 962 -9.91 8.65 31.73
CA PRO A 962 -10.57 8.03 30.55
C PRO A 962 -9.65 7.95 29.31
N ARG A 963 -8.34 7.88 29.49
CA ARG A 963 -7.34 7.98 28.41
C ARG A 963 -6.43 6.75 28.28
N GLN A 964 -6.94 5.56 28.60
CA GLN A 964 -6.22 4.34 28.30
C GLN A 964 -5.78 4.33 26.83
N ALA A 965 -4.61 3.78 26.56
CA ALA A 965 -4.05 3.76 25.23
C ALA A 965 -4.96 3.01 24.26
N THR A 966 -5.11 3.47 23.05
CA THR A 966 -5.87 2.78 21.99
C THR A 966 -5.31 1.38 21.70
N PHE A 967 -4.09 1.10 22.10
CA PHE A 967 -3.49 -0.23 22.01
C PHE A 967 -4.10 -1.23 23.01
N ASP A 968 -4.72 -0.76 24.10
CA ASP A 968 -5.46 -1.61 25.04
C ASP A 968 -6.82 -1.98 24.42
N GLN A 969 -6.89 -3.20 23.91
CA GLN A 969 -8.07 -3.75 23.23
C GLN A 969 -8.66 -4.94 24.00
N TRP A 970 -8.33 -5.07 25.32
CA TRP A 970 -8.78 -6.16 26.19
C TRP A 970 -9.50 -5.61 27.41
N PHE A 971 -10.62 -4.92 27.20
CA PHE A 971 -11.39 -4.35 28.31
C PHE A 971 -12.04 -5.45 29.16
N ASP A 972 -11.91 -5.33 30.48
CA ASP A 972 -12.75 -6.10 31.39
C ASP A 972 -14.15 -5.45 31.54
N HIS A 973 -15.05 -6.14 32.24
CA HIS A 973 -16.41 -5.67 32.41
C HIS A 973 -16.47 -4.31 33.10
N ALA A 974 -15.70 -4.10 34.15
CA ALA A 974 -15.69 -2.82 34.90
C ALA A 974 -15.17 -1.66 34.04
N GLN A 975 -14.12 -1.93 33.26
CA GLN A 975 -13.58 -0.96 32.31
C GLN A 975 -14.59 -0.63 31.21
N PHE A 976 -15.23 -1.62 30.61
CA PHE A 976 -16.25 -1.42 29.58
C PHE A 976 -17.43 -0.60 30.12
N ASP A 977 -17.96 -0.98 31.29
CA ASP A 977 -19.09 -0.28 31.93
C ASP A 977 -18.76 1.16 32.32
N ALA A 978 -17.55 1.43 32.83
CA ALA A 978 -17.10 2.77 33.16
C ALA A 978 -17.05 3.67 31.90
N TYR A 979 -16.53 3.17 30.78
CA TYR A 979 -16.51 3.93 29.52
C TYR A 979 -17.90 4.10 28.92
N ARG A 980 -18.77 3.11 29.04
CA ARG A 980 -20.18 3.23 28.62
C ARG A 980 -20.91 4.29 29.46
N ALA A 981 -20.76 4.26 30.80
CA ALA A 981 -21.34 5.25 31.69
C ALA A 981 -20.83 6.66 31.39
N LEU A 982 -19.52 6.82 31.13
CA LEU A 982 -18.95 8.08 30.68
C LEU A 982 -19.60 8.55 29.37
N GLY A 983 -19.78 7.63 28.41
CA GLY A 983 -20.45 7.93 27.14
C GLY A 983 -21.90 8.39 27.35
N HIS A 984 -22.62 7.74 28.23
CA HIS A 984 -24.02 8.13 28.56
C HIS A 984 -24.07 9.55 29.15
N TYR A 985 -23.16 9.87 30.06
CA TYR A 985 -23.04 11.23 30.59
C TYR A 985 -22.74 12.26 29.48
N LEU A 986 -21.79 11.95 28.58
CA LEU A 986 -21.45 12.82 27.45
C LEU A 986 -22.65 13.02 26.50
N GLY A 987 -23.38 11.96 26.18
CA GLY A 987 -24.57 12.01 25.33
C GLY A 987 -25.67 12.86 25.94
N THR A 988 -25.89 12.71 27.25
CA THR A 988 -26.87 13.53 27.99
C THR A 988 -26.47 15.02 27.97
N ALA A 989 -25.23 15.34 28.24
CA ALA A 989 -24.72 16.70 28.21
C ALA A 989 -24.78 17.32 26.79
N ALA A 990 -24.44 16.53 25.76
CA ALA A 990 -24.54 16.96 24.36
C ALA A 990 -26.01 17.18 23.93
N GLY A 991 -26.93 16.30 24.33
CA GLY A 991 -28.36 16.46 24.05
C GLY A 991 -28.90 17.77 24.65
N LYS A 992 -28.56 18.08 25.89
CA LYS A 992 -28.93 19.37 26.56
C LYS A 992 -28.37 20.57 25.82
N ALA A 993 -27.08 20.53 25.43
CA ALA A 993 -26.40 21.60 24.68
C ALA A 993 -27.08 21.86 23.30
N GLY A 994 -27.72 20.85 22.71
CA GLY A 994 -28.46 20.95 21.45
C GLY A 994 -29.93 21.40 21.62
N GLY A 995 -30.35 21.83 22.80
CA GLY A 995 -31.70 22.29 23.04
C GLY A 995 -32.78 21.19 23.06
N LYS A 996 -32.39 19.91 23.21
CA LYS A 996 -33.29 18.75 23.28
C LYS A 996 -33.21 18.05 24.64
N GLY A 997 -33.17 18.83 25.68
CA GLY A 997 -32.92 18.33 27.04
C GLY A 997 -34.07 18.33 28.02
N GLU A 998 -35.28 18.63 27.60
CA GLU A 998 -36.53 18.48 28.42
C GLU A 998 -37.66 18.09 27.48
N ALA A 999 -37.79 16.79 27.21
CA ALA A 999 -39.09 16.24 26.86
C ALA A 999 -39.61 15.62 28.17
N ASP A 1000 -40.65 16.19 28.71
CA ASP A 1000 -41.49 15.70 29.82
C ASP A 1000 -41.88 14.23 29.65
#